data_76e03764d12bd88f4c33ff4ef3d30aac
#
_entry.id   76e03764d12bd88f4c33ff4ef3d30aac
#
_cell.length_a   1.000
_cell.length_b   1.000
_cell.length_c   1.000
_cell.angle_alpha   90.00
_cell.angle_beta   90.00
_cell.angle_gamma   90.00
#
_symmetry.space_group_name_H-M   'P 1'
#
loop_
_entity.id
_entity.type
_entity.pdbx_description
1 polymer ?
#
loop_
_entity_poly.entity_id
_entity_poly.type
_entity_poly.pdbx_seq_one_letter_code
_entity_poly.pdbx_strand_id
1 'polypeptide(L)'
;MSGHPLRRRLGQLFGALTALTLACGVIAPPAAANSARPVPPGQQARKADAAPPAAGDATVRGKDRVDHVSEQALPVHKRPPQPAAKDAARVDYDRPATPKRRARPSDAGSRAAAAACSTADFTSRTGSALVSQIKGSTVDCINSLFSLSGSDAYNAFREAQMASVAYAVRDGSPGYPGNPSTGMPQLVLYLRAGYYVQWYDTSVGTYGPALQTAIRSALDAFFANPRAWDVTDANGETLAEAVTLIDSAQENARYLFVVNRLLTGFNSSYTSSWYMLNAVNNVYTVLFRGHQVPAFVSAVQADRTVLDNLYNFANTHAGLLGTDNGYLTSNAGRELGRFLQHAPLSPIVRPMASALLSRSNMTGPTAPLWVGVAEMTQAYDVANCSYYTTCNLSAQLTSSVLTINYTCSPSIKIVAQDMTSAELSQSCTSLKGQDAYFHSLVADSGPVAGDVNTDIEVVVFNSSTDYQTYAGAIYGIDTNNGGMYLEGNPSDPNNQARFIAYEAEWVRPAFQIWNLNHEYTHYLDGRFNMYGDFSANITTPTIWWIEGFAEYVSYSYRNVTYTSAQNQAGNHTYALRTLFDTTYNNDQTRIYNWGYLAVRYMMQSHRPDMTTVLGYYRSGAFNAARTYLTSTIGSRYDADFDAWLTRCAAGDCGGSTTPPPTNQPPSASFTVTTSGLTATFTDRSTDADGSIASRQWTFGDGSTSSAVNPSKTYATAGTYTVSLTVTDNQGATARSSQTISVTTGGGTTVPECSGTDTRTLDRNCQRSGRSATAGNYDYLYIYLPAGVSTLTIAVAGGTGNCDLYYSPSSWATTSNATRSSAGAGNTESLAVPSPAAGYHYISLYGKTACSGATVSTRY
;
A
#
# COMPACT_ATOMS: atom_id res chain seq x y z
N MET A 1 18.54 -15.98 -71.14
CA MET A 1 17.72 -15.08 -72.01
C MET A 1 16.63 -14.61 -71.07
N SER A 2 16.81 -13.48 -70.57
CA SER A 2 16.16 -12.18 -70.80
C SER A 2 14.69 -12.26 -70.37
N GLY A 3 14.12 -11.43 -69.59
CA GLY A 3 14.44 -10.14 -69.03
C GLY A 3 13.29 -9.65 -68.15
N HIS A 4 13.61 -8.82 -67.27
CA HIS A 4 12.74 -7.83 -66.64
C HIS A 4 12.05 -6.86 -67.62
N PRO A 5 11.15 -5.95 -67.29
CA PRO A 5 10.71 -5.41 -66.01
C PRO A 5 9.27 -4.76 -65.96
N LEU A 6 8.97 -4.16 -64.85
CA LEU A 6 8.30 -2.86 -64.59
C LEU A 6 6.79 -2.73 -64.47
N ARG A 7 6.41 -2.23 -63.30
CA ARG A 7 5.67 -0.98 -63.01
C ARG A 7 4.16 -0.87 -63.18
N ARG A 8 3.55 -0.44 -62.09
CA ARG A 8 2.69 0.71 -61.83
C ARG A 8 1.17 0.56 -61.86
N ARG A 9 0.63 0.99 -60.74
CA ARG A 9 -0.41 2.00 -60.49
C ARG A 9 -1.91 1.62 -60.46
N LEU A 10 -2.48 2.02 -59.30
CA LEU A 10 -3.71 2.82 -59.08
C LEU A 10 -5.06 2.34 -59.61
N GLY A 11 -6.02 2.49 -58.72
CA GLY A 11 -7.42 2.76 -59.07
C GLY A 11 -8.40 2.19 -58.07
N GLN A 12 -8.76 2.94 -57.10
CA GLN A 12 -10.04 3.46 -56.66
C GLN A 12 -11.30 2.86 -57.35
N LEU A 13 -12.32 2.47 -56.64
CA LEU A 13 -13.58 3.20 -56.40
C LEU A 13 -14.72 2.27 -55.90
N PHE A 14 -15.43 2.77 -54.88
CA PHE A 14 -16.88 2.71 -54.57
C PHE A 14 -17.64 1.38 -54.74
N GLY A 15 -18.36 0.94 -53.74
CA GLY A 15 -19.57 1.49 -53.15
C GLY A 15 -20.54 0.37 -52.83
N ALA A 16 -21.17 0.35 -51.74
CA ALA A 16 -22.61 0.33 -51.53
C ALA A 16 -22.97 -0.20 -50.13
N LEU A 17 -23.69 0.64 -49.45
CA LEU A 17 -24.47 0.44 -48.23
C LEU A 17 -25.33 -0.83 -48.26
N THR A 18 -25.38 -1.50 -47.10
CA THR A 18 -26.67 -1.89 -46.53
C THR A 18 -26.57 -1.94 -44.99
N ALA A 19 -27.40 -1.15 -44.38
CA ALA A 19 -27.60 -1.07 -42.92
C ALA A 19 -28.38 -2.29 -42.44
N LEU A 20 -27.98 -2.81 -41.29
CA LEU A 20 -28.92 -3.45 -40.39
C LEU A 20 -28.51 -3.19 -38.93
N THR A 21 -29.51 -2.83 -38.17
CA THR A 21 -29.55 -2.20 -36.87
C THR A 21 -29.23 -3.11 -35.68
N LEU A 22 -28.57 -2.51 -34.72
CA LEU A 22 -28.71 -2.60 -33.24
C LEU A 22 -28.54 -3.92 -32.51
N ALA A 23 -27.46 -3.96 -31.74
CA ALA A 23 -27.55 -4.21 -30.30
C ALA A 23 -26.35 -3.54 -29.64
N CYS A 24 -26.58 -2.48 -28.87
CA CYS A 24 -25.57 -1.85 -28.03
C CYS A 24 -25.19 -2.78 -26.89
N GLY A 25 -24.07 -3.48 -27.05
CA GLY A 25 -23.29 -4.00 -25.93
C GLY A 25 -22.09 -3.07 -25.77
N VAL A 26 -22.08 -2.31 -24.70
CA VAL A 26 -20.90 -1.52 -24.33
C VAL A 26 -19.81 -2.50 -23.90
N ILE A 27 -18.92 -2.82 -24.82
CA ILE A 27 -17.66 -3.47 -24.50
C ILE A 27 -16.72 -2.32 -24.12
N ALA A 28 -16.42 -2.23 -22.83
CA ALA A 28 -15.30 -1.41 -22.38
C ALA A 28 -14.03 -1.86 -23.10
N PRO A 29 -13.19 -0.94 -23.57
CA PRO A 29 -11.88 -1.32 -24.12
C PRO A 29 -11.09 -2.02 -23.02
N PRO A 30 -10.35 -3.09 -23.35
CA PRO A 30 -9.42 -3.67 -22.39
C PRO A 30 -8.45 -2.58 -21.98
N ALA A 31 -8.30 -2.37 -20.68
CA ALA A 31 -7.25 -1.53 -20.12
C ALA A 31 -5.94 -1.92 -20.80
N ALA A 32 -5.25 -0.96 -21.35
CA ALA A 32 -3.92 -1.18 -21.91
C ALA A 32 -3.05 -1.71 -20.76
N ALA A 33 -2.78 -2.99 -20.79
CA ALA A 33 -1.78 -3.60 -19.95
C ALA A 33 -0.48 -2.87 -20.29
N ASN A 34 -0.01 -2.04 -19.41
CA ASN A 34 1.36 -1.56 -19.44
C ASN A 34 2.22 -2.81 -19.50
N SER A 35 2.90 -2.98 -20.63
CA SER A 35 3.83 -4.06 -20.84
C SER A 35 5.05 -3.81 -19.94
N ALA A 36 4.92 -4.06 -18.66
CA ALA A 36 6.07 -4.41 -17.85
C ALA A 36 6.72 -5.59 -18.61
N ARG A 37 7.98 -5.42 -19.00
CA ARG A 37 8.76 -6.51 -19.59
C ARG A 37 8.44 -7.75 -18.78
N PRO A 38 8.00 -8.85 -19.40
CA PRO A 38 7.74 -10.06 -18.65
C PRO A 38 9.02 -10.39 -17.91
N VAL A 39 8.96 -10.36 -16.58
CA VAL A 39 10.02 -10.88 -15.74
C VAL A 39 10.18 -12.34 -16.17
N PRO A 40 11.36 -12.75 -16.63
CA PRO A 40 11.54 -14.11 -17.12
C PRO A 40 11.04 -15.09 -16.09
N PRO A 41 10.39 -16.20 -16.50
CA PRO A 41 9.69 -17.11 -15.59
C PRO A 41 10.53 -17.61 -14.42
N GLY A 42 11.66 -17.40 -14.21
CA GLY A 42 12.49 -17.81 -13.07
C GLY A 42 12.76 -16.72 -12.02
N GLN A 43 12.50 -15.41 -12.28
CA GLN A 43 12.90 -14.40 -11.30
C GLN A 43 12.02 -14.34 -10.05
N GLN A 44 10.72 -14.53 -10.21
CA GLN A 44 9.79 -14.52 -9.07
C GLN A 44 10.00 -15.73 -8.15
N ALA A 45 10.24 -16.90 -8.73
CA ALA A 45 10.53 -18.11 -7.96
C ALA A 45 11.92 -18.06 -7.30
N ARG A 46 12.90 -17.34 -7.89
CA ARG A 46 14.24 -17.19 -7.29
C ARG A 46 14.27 -16.23 -6.09
N LYS A 47 13.35 -15.29 -5.96
CA LYS A 47 13.18 -14.55 -4.69
C LYS A 47 12.72 -15.45 -3.55
N ALA A 48 11.94 -16.48 -3.87
CA ALA A 48 11.58 -17.53 -2.92
C ALA A 48 12.73 -18.53 -2.68
N ASP A 49 13.67 -18.60 -3.63
CA ASP A 49 14.86 -19.47 -3.60
C ASP A 49 16.12 -18.77 -3.08
N ALA A 50 16.05 -17.53 -2.69
CA ALA A 50 17.11 -16.97 -1.88
C ALA A 50 17.36 -18.00 -0.77
N ALA A 51 18.60 -18.50 -0.70
CA ALA A 51 18.94 -19.56 0.24
C ALA A 51 18.24 -19.28 1.56
N PRO A 52 17.66 -20.31 2.19
CA PRO A 52 17.24 -20.10 3.55
C PRO A 52 18.46 -19.52 4.23
N PRO A 53 18.35 -18.40 4.93
CA PRO A 53 19.47 -17.83 5.59
C PRO A 53 20.09 -18.93 6.45
N ALA A 54 21.41 -18.98 6.49
CA ALA A 54 22.10 -19.79 7.46
C ALA A 54 21.42 -19.56 8.80
N ALA A 55 21.28 -20.57 9.59
CA ALA A 55 20.49 -20.61 10.81
C ALA A 55 20.78 -19.47 11.84
N GLY A 56 21.51 -18.44 11.49
CA GLY A 56 21.82 -17.22 12.22
C GLY A 56 21.15 -15.96 11.72
N ASP A 57 20.77 -15.95 10.45
CA ASP A 57 20.32 -14.73 9.74
C ASP A 57 18.95 -14.94 9.08
N ALA A 58 18.26 -16.03 9.44
CA ALA A 58 16.92 -16.37 8.97
C ALA A 58 15.86 -15.32 9.33
N THR A 59 16.23 -14.32 10.10
CA THR A 59 15.31 -13.39 10.69
C THR A 59 14.88 -12.24 9.81
N VAL A 60 15.53 -12.00 8.66
CA VAL A 60 15.37 -10.70 7.98
C VAL A 60 15.12 -10.78 6.48
N ARG A 61 14.87 -11.93 5.88
CA ARG A 61 14.73 -11.99 4.42
C ARG A 61 13.38 -12.48 3.94
N GLY A 62 12.58 -11.57 3.46
CA GLY A 62 11.41 -11.83 2.62
C GLY A 62 10.07 -11.77 3.31
N LYS A 63 9.99 -11.89 4.63
CA LYS A 63 8.72 -11.88 5.35
C LYS A 63 8.41 -10.56 6.06
N ASP A 64 9.44 -9.77 6.34
CA ASP A 64 9.30 -8.44 6.91
C ASP A 64 9.19 -7.37 5.82
N ARG A 65 9.38 -7.77 4.58
CA ARG A 65 9.15 -6.90 3.45
C ARG A 65 7.65 -6.80 3.24
N VAL A 66 7.12 -5.68 3.60
CA VAL A 66 5.83 -5.25 3.07
C VAL A 66 6.03 -4.99 1.59
N ASP A 67 5.39 -5.79 0.78
CA ASP A 67 5.42 -5.57 -0.67
C ASP A 67 4.32 -4.54 -0.99
N HIS A 68 4.73 -3.29 -1.15
CA HIS A 68 3.90 -2.23 -1.72
C HIS A 68 3.73 -2.37 -3.23
N VAL A 69 3.86 -3.55 -3.76
CA VAL A 69 3.65 -3.75 -5.20
C VAL A 69 2.18 -3.54 -5.47
N SER A 70 1.88 -2.32 -5.80
CA SER A 70 0.55 -1.75 -5.94
C SER A 70 -0.35 -2.50 -6.91
N GLU A 71 0.14 -3.31 -7.83
CA GLU A 71 -0.69 -3.72 -8.96
C GLU A 71 -0.42 -5.10 -9.52
N GLN A 72 0.59 -5.78 -9.05
CA GLN A 72 0.86 -7.11 -9.55
C GLN A 72 0.48 -8.16 -8.53
N ALA A 73 -0.83 -8.37 -8.44
CA ALA A 73 -1.32 -9.63 -7.95
C ALA A 73 -0.48 -10.75 -8.57
N LEU A 74 0.23 -11.50 -7.75
CA LEU A 74 0.97 -12.64 -8.26
C LEU A 74 -0.05 -13.69 -8.71
N PRO A 75 -0.19 -13.95 -10.01
CA PRO A 75 -1.18 -14.91 -10.48
C PRO A 75 -0.96 -16.25 -9.77
N VAL A 76 -2.04 -16.90 -9.39
CA VAL A 76 -2.04 -18.18 -8.66
C VAL A 76 -1.01 -19.19 -9.19
N HIS A 77 -0.90 -19.30 -10.51
CA HIS A 77 0.03 -20.21 -11.16
C HIS A 77 1.51 -19.81 -11.02
N LYS A 78 1.80 -18.59 -10.63
CA LYS A 78 3.17 -18.10 -10.42
C LYS A 78 3.57 -18.07 -8.95
N ARG A 79 2.65 -18.34 -8.03
CA ARG A 79 2.98 -18.37 -6.61
C ARG A 79 3.78 -19.63 -6.27
N PRO A 80 4.97 -19.47 -5.64
CA PRO A 80 5.81 -20.60 -5.26
C PRO A 80 5.17 -21.41 -4.12
N PRO A 81 5.71 -22.60 -3.82
CA PRO A 81 5.38 -23.34 -2.62
C PRO A 81 5.63 -22.52 -1.36
N GLN A 82 4.85 -22.77 -0.32
CA GLN A 82 5.05 -22.12 0.98
C GLN A 82 6.43 -22.47 1.53
N PRO A 83 7.18 -21.48 2.06
CA PRO A 83 8.50 -21.70 2.64
C PRO A 83 8.42 -22.48 3.96
N ALA A 84 9.51 -23.18 4.30
CA ALA A 84 9.62 -23.98 5.52
C ALA A 84 9.73 -23.16 6.80
N ALA A 85 10.06 -21.87 6.75
CA ALA A 85 10.38 -21.09 7.93
C ALA A 85 9.19 -20.26 8.41
N LYS A 86 8.62 -20.61 9.55
CA LYS A 86 7.69 -19.76 10.30
C LYS A 86 8.40 -18.68 11.12
N ASP A 87 9.62 -18.94 11.57
CA ASP A 87 10.31 -18.04 12.52
C ASP A 87 10.85 -16.78 11.87
N ALA A 88 11.00 -16.76 10.57
CA ALA A 88 11.41 -15.57 9.82
C ALA A 88 10.31 -14.49 9.70
N ALA A 89 9.04 -14.84 9.93
CA ALA A 89 7.92 -13.90 9.87
C ALA A 89 7.71 -13.10 11.17
N ARG A 90 8.51 -13.33 12.18
CA ARG A 90 8.26 -12.86 13.55
C ARG A 90 9.23 -11.78 14.02
N VAL A 91 9.83 -11.04 13.13
CA VAL A 91 10.51 -9.81 13.51
C VAL A 91 9.45 -8.75 13.69
N ASP A 92 9.12 -8.50 14.93
CA ASP A 92 8.21 -7.44 15.33
C ASP A 92 8.99 -6.12 15.27
N TYR A 93 8.61 -5.23 14.39
CA TYR A 93 9.14 -3.85 14.37
C TYR A 93 8.94 -3.16 15.73
N ASP A 94 8.00 -3.63 16.53
CA ASP A 94 7.61 -3.06 17.81
C ASP A 94 8.33 -3.67 19.01
N ARG A 95 8.99 -4.80 18.83
CA ARG A 95 9.65 -5.51 19.92
C ARG A 95 10.98 -6.06 19.45
N PRO A 96 12.04 -5.93 20.27
CA PRO A 96 13.29 -6.61 19.96
C PRO A 96 12.98 -8.10 19.81
N ALA A 97 13.46 -8.70 18.71
CA ALA A 97 13.35 -10.12 18.49
C ALA A 97 13.83 -10.84 19.74
N THR A 98 12.90 -11.41 20.50
CA THR A 98 13.30 -12.25 21.63
C THR A 98 13.92 -13.48 21.01
N PRO A 99 15.24 -13.72 21.15
CA PRO A 99 15.88 -14.87 20.57
C PRO A 99 15.32 -16.10 21.30
N LYS A 100 14.25 -16.70 20.77
CA LYS A 100 13.89 -18.08 21.12
C LYS A 100 14.81 -19.04 20.40
N ARG A 101 16.08 -18.71 20.31
CA ARG A 101 17.09 -19.61 19.79
C ARG A 101 17.72 -20.35 20.96
N ARG A 102 17.53 -21.67 21.02
CA ARG A 102 18.51 -22.50 21.66
C ARG A 102 19.83 -22.27 20.92
N ALA A 103 20.78 -21.63 21.60
CA ALA A 103 22.13 -21.55 21.09
C ALA A 103 22.58 -22.96 20.70
N ARG A 104 22.98 -23.18 19.44
CA ARG A 104 23.60 -24.44 19.04
C ARG A 104 24.85 -24.64 19.90
N PRO A 105 25.15 -25.82 20.42
CA PRO A 105 26.41 -26.11 21.06
C PRO A 105 27.63 -25.82 20.16
N SER A 106 27.45 -25.79 18.82
CA SER A 106 28.47 -25.48 17.85
C SER A 106 28.76 -24.00 17.68
N ASP A 107 27.82 -23.09 18.02
CA ASP A 107 28.02 -21.64 17.86
C ASP A 107 28.99 -21.05 18.88
N ALA A 108 29.26 -21.73 20.00
CA ALA A 108 30.24 -21.33 21.00
C ALA A 108 31.70 -21.60 20.58
N GLY A 109 31.91 -22.55 19.67
CA GLY A 109 33.26 -22.94 19.19
C GLY A 109 33.72 -22.18 17.95
N SER A 110 32.81 -21.59 17.17
CA SER A 110 33.12 -20.91 15.90
C SER A 110 33.39 -19.40 16.05
N ARG A 111 33.20 -18.82 17.24
CA ARG A 111 33.50 -17.41 17.52
C ARG A 111 34.98 -17.10 17.73
N ALA A 112 35.85 -18.11 17.73
CA ALA A 112 37.27 -17.91 17.70
C ALA A 112 37.73 -17.71 16.24
N ALA A 113 37.95 -16.44 15.85
CA ALA A 113 38.56 -16.00 14.59
C ALA A 113 37.78 -16.39 13.31
N ALA A 114 36.61 -15.82 13.11
CA ALA A 114 36.11 -15.61 11.76
C ALA A 114 37.03 -14.58 11.10
N ALA A 115 37.95 -15.02 10.24
CA ALA A 115 38.64 -14.11 9.33
C ALA A 115 37.58 -13.29 8.59
N ALA A 116 37.78 -11.96 8.55
CA ALA A 116 36.84 -11.06 7.91
C ALA A 116 36.53 -11.58 6.50
N CYS A 117 35.22 -11.79 6.20
CA CYS A 117 34.80 -12.23 4.88
C CYS A 117 35.11 -11.12 3.87
N SER A 118 36.04 -11.36 2.97
CA SER A 118 36.43 -10.41 1.93
C SER A 118 35.98 -10.91 0.56
N THR A 119 35.24 -10.11 -0.18
CA THR A 119 34.88 -10.38 -1.57
C THR A 119 36.14 -10.66 -2.43
N ALA A 120 37.23 -9.96 -2.18
CA ALA A 120 38.50 -10.15 -2.89
C ALA A 120 39.03 -11.58 -2.77
N ASP A 121 38.75 -12.30 -1.71
CA ASP A 121 39.13 -13.69 -1.51
C ASP A 121 38.51 -14.64 -2.53
N PHE A 122 37.37 -14.30 -3.07
CA PHE A 122 36.64 -15.10 -4.07
C PHE A 122 36.84 -14.58 -5.50
N THR A 123 37.07 -13.29 -5.67
CA THR A 123 37.19 -12.66 -6.99
C THR A 123 38.60 -12.73 -7.53
N SER A 124 39.64 -12.80 -6.66
CA SER A 124 41.05 -12.84 -7.05
C SER A 124 41.59 -14.26 -7.24
N ARG A 125 40.90 -15.30 -6.76
CA ARG A 125 41.36 -16.70 -6.81
C ARG A 125 40.71 -17.48 -7.91
N THR A 126 41.38 -18.53 -8.39
CA THR A 126 40.88 -19.43 -9.45
C THR A 126 41.25 -20.88 -9.14
N GLY A 127 40.50 -21.83 -9.74
CA GLY A 127 40.80 -23.24 -9.66
C GLY A 127 40.88 -23.76 -8.22
N SER A 128 41.92 -24.55 -7.91
CA SER A 128 42.11 -25.14 -6.58
C SER A 128 42.24 -24.12 -5.45
N ALA A 129 42.81 -22.94 -5.73
CA ALA A 129 42.94 -21.90 -4.72
C ALA A 129 41.59 -21.30 -4.34
N LEU A 130 40.68 -21.13 -5.30
CA LEU A 130 39.31 -20.73 -5.05
C LEU A 130 38.56 -21.81 -4.28
N VAL A 131 38.66 -23.07 -4.70
CA VAL A 131 38.04 -24.20 -4.00
C VAL A 131 38.46 -24.29 -2.53
N SER A 132 39.76 -24.11 -2.27
CA SER A 132 40.30 -24.14 -0.91
C SER A 132 39.76 -22.97 -0.07
N GLN A 133 39.65 -21.79 -0.67
CA GLN A 133 39.04 -20.63 -0.01
C GLN A 133 37.59 -20.88 0.34
N ILE A 134 36.79 -21.38 -0.59
CA ILE A 134 35.37 -21.69 -0.37
C ILE A 134 35.22 -22.69 0.78
N LYS A 135 35.96 -23.79 0.76
CA LYS A 135 35.91 -24.82 1.81
C LYS A 135 36.31 -24.31 3.20
N GLY A 136 37.25 -23.35 3.24
CA GLY A 136 37.72 -22.74 4.50
C GLY A 136 36.85 -21.59 5.01
N SER A 137 35.85 -21.14 4.23
CA SER A 137 34.97 -20.06 4.60
C SER A 137 33.79 -20.55 5.46
N THR A 138 33.15 -19.65 6.18
CA THR A 138 31.87 -19.93 6.83
C THR A 138 30.75 -19.93 5.80
N VAL A 139 29.64 -20.61 6.10
CA VAL A 139 28.42 -20.57 5.28
C VAL A 139 27.91 -19.13 5.13
N ASP A 140 27.98 -18.34 6.20
CA ASP A 140 27.56 -16.93 6.17
C ASP A 140 28.43 -16.10 5.19
N CYS A 141 29.72 -16.37 5.15
CA CYS A 141 30.60 -15.72 4.17
C CYS A 141 30.22 -16.08 2.72
N ILE A 142 29.88 -17.35 2.44
CA ILE A 142 29.38 -17.73 1.11
C ILE A 142 28.03 -17.11 0.81
N ASN A 143 27.16 -16.97 1.80
CA ASN A 143 25.86 -16.31 1.64
C ASN A 143 26.02 -14.84 1.22
N SER A 144 27.05 -14.13 1.68
CA SER A 144 27.29 -12.74 1.25
C SER A 144 27.55 -12.61 -0.26
N LEU A 145 27.96 -13.67 -0.93
CA LEU A 145 28.25 -13.66 -2.36
C LEU A 145 26.98 -13.56 -3.24
N PHE A 146 25.80 -13.84 -2.69
CA PHE A 146 24.54 -13.67 -3.40
C PHE A 146 24.23 -12.21 -3.79
N SER A 147 24.90 -11.26 -3.17
CA SER A 147 24.74 -9.83 -3.46
C SER A 147 25.79 -9.24 -4.41
N LEU A 148 26.70 -10.05 -4.93
CA LEU A 148 27.73 -9.57 -5.85
C LEU A 148 27.13 -9.06 -7.16
N SER A 149 27.80 -8.04 -7.73
CA SER A 149 27.39 -7.45 -9.02
C SER A 149 28.61 -6.98 -9.82
N GLY A 150 28.40 -6.73 -11.11
CA GLY A 150 29.42 -6.18 -12.01
C GLY A 150 30.70 -7.03 -12.10
N SER A 151 31.85 -6.39 -11.99
CA SER A 151 33.14 -7.08 -12.12
C SER A 151 33.39 -8.14 -11.04
N ASP A 152 32.89 -7.92 -9.85
CA ASP A 152 33.03 -8.90 -8.75
C ASP A 152 32.19 -10.14 -9.00
N ALA A 153 30.95 -9.98 -9.46
CA ALA A 153 30.09 -11.07 -9.89
C ALA A 153 30.75 -11.88 -11.03
N TYR A 154 31.26 -11.21 -12.05
CA TYR A 154 31.98 -11.88 -13.13
C TYR A 154 33.19 -12.66 -12.63
N ASN A 155 34.05 -12.02 -11.81
CA ASN A 155 35.27 -12.64 -11.34
C ASN A 155 35.02 -13.85 -10.44
N ALA A 156 34.00 -13.78 -9.59
CA ALA A 156 33.62 -14.90 -8.74
C ALA A 156 32.94 -16.03 -9.55
N PHE A 157 32.01 -15.71 -10.44
CA PHE A 157 31.03 -16.68 -10.94
C PHE A 157 31.10 -16.98 -12.44
N ARG A 158 32.08 -16.47 -13.19
CA ARG A 158 32.21 -16.88 -14.61
C ARG A 158 32.28 -18.39 -14.75
N GLU A 159 31.85 -18.93 -15.88
CA GLU A 159 31.66 -20.37 -16.12
C GLU A 159 32.86 -21.24 -15.67
N ALA A 160 34.11 -20.81 -15.92
CA ALA A 160 35.30 -21.56 -15.53
C ALA A 160 35.44 -21.72 -14.01
N GLN A 161 35.06 -20.71 -13.21
CA GLN A 161 35.06 -20.78 -11.76
C GLN A 161 33.97 -21.74 -11.26
N MET A 162 32.80 -21.59 -11.78
CA MET A 162 31.66 -22.45 -11.46
C MET A 162 31.94 -23.92 -11.78
N ALA A 163 32.53 -24.20 -12.95
CA ALA A 163 32.93 -25.55 -13.36
C ALA A 163 34.00 -26.13 -12.42
N SER A 164 35.00 -25.34 -12.02
CA SER A 164 36.04 -25.78 -11.07
C SER A 164 35.46 -26.18 -9.73
N VAL A 165 34.48 -25.42 -9.21
CA VAL A 165 33.79 -25.73 -7.95
C VAL A 165 32.87 -26.96 -8.12
N ALA A 166 32.17 -27.07 -9.24
CA ALA A 166 31.34 -28.25 -9.51
C ALA A 166 32.18 -29.53 -9.56
N TYR A 167 33.34 -29.52 -10.22
CA TYR A 167 34.25 -30.67 -10.17
C TYR A 167 34.79 -30.96 -8.75
N ALA A 168 34.98 -29.90 -7.92
CA ALA A 168 35.38 -30.14 -6.54
C ALA A 168 34.26 -30.78 -5.69
N VAL A 169 33.00 -30.50 -5.99
CA VAL A 169 31.85 -31.22 -5.42
C VAL A 169 31.90 -32.66 -5.86
N ARG A 170 32.04 -32.94 -7.16
CA ARG A 170 32.14 -34.30 -7.71
C ARG A 170 33.23 -35.12 -7.00
N ASP A 171 34.43 -34.56 -6.97
CA ASP A 171 35.61 -35.26 -6.45
C ASP A 171 35.58 -35.43 -4.92
N GLY A 172 34.94 -34.52 -4.20
CA GLY A 172 34.72 -34.59 -2.75
C GLY A 172 33.58 -35.51 -2.34
N SER A 173 32.63 -35.77 -3.25
CA SER A 173 31.41 -36.49 -2.92
C SER A 173 31.61 -37.95 -2.47
N PRO A 174 32.53 -38.76 -3.04
CA PRO A 174 32.77 -40.12 -2.55
C PRO A 174 33.22 -40.16 -1.08
N GLY A 175 33.95 -39.14 -0.63
CA GLY A 175 34.42 -39.01 0.75
C GLY A 175 33.53 -38.17 1.67
N TYR A 176 32.37 -37.75 1.22
CA TYR A 176 31.45 -36.93 2.02
C TYR A 176 30.89 -37.76 3.20
N PRO A 177 31.11 -37.31 4.47
CA PRO A 177 30.74 -38.07 5.64
C PRO A 177 29.31 -37.84 6.16
N GLY A 178 28.46 -37.07 5.43
CA GLY A 178 27.12 -36.69 5.89
C GLY A 178 27.12 -35.51 6.89
N ASN A 179 28.16 -34.67 6.83
CA ASN A 179 28.26 -33.48 7.67
C ASN A 179 29.19 -32.43 7.02
N PRO A 180 29.24 -31.18 7.55
CA PRO A 180 29.97 -30.07 6.93
C PRO A 180 31.50 -30.15 7.01
N SER A 181 32.13 -31.16 7.64
CA SER A 181 33.56 -31.19 7.94
C SER A 181 34.47 -31.15 6.70
N THR A 182 33.95 -31.47 5.51
CA THR A 182 34.70 -31.43 4.24
C THR A 182 34.51 -30.17 3.43
N GLY A 183 33.73 -29.20 3.93
CA GLY A 183 33.39 -27.97 3.20
C GLY A 183 32.41 -28.21 2.05
N MET A 184 31.69 -29.31 2.04
CA MET A 184 30.68 -29.64 0.99
C MET A 184 29.55 -28.62 0.95
N PRO A 185 28.89 -28.20 2.07
CA PRO A 185 27.84 -27.22 2.02
C PRO A 185 28.29 -25.88 1.43
N GLN A 186 29.51 -25.44 1.73
CA GLN A 186 30.06 -24.21 1.16
C GLN A 186 30.23 -24.29 -0.35
N LEU A 187 30.72 -25.43 -0.87
CA LEU A 187 30.87 -25.65 -2.30
C LEU A 187 29.51 -25.63 -3.02
N VAL A 188 28.52 -26.36 -2.50
CA VAL A 188 27.17 -26.41 -3.08
C VAL A 188 26.51 -25.04 -3.03
N LEU A 189 26.62 -24.35 -1.89
CA LEU A 189 26.07 -23.01 -1.72
C LEU A 189 26.72 -21.98 -2.67
N TYR A 190 28.03 -22.07 -2.89
CA TYR A 190 28.72 -21.23 -3.86
C TYR A 190 28.16 -21.41 -5.29
N LEU A 191 27.92 -22.64 -5.70
CA LEU A 191 27.29 -22.93 -7.00
C LEU A 191 25.90 -22.31 -7.11
N ARG A 192 25.11 -22.41 -6.04
CA ARG A 192 23.81 -21.72 -5.98
C ARG A 192 23.94 -20.20 -6.09
N ALA A 193 24.88 -19.62 -5.35
CA ALA A 193 25.12 -18.17 -5.43
C ALA A 193 25.47 -17.77 -6.86
N GLY A 194 26.32 -18.52 -7.54
CA GLY A 194 26.71 -18.24 -8.93
C GLY A 194 25.51 -18.28 -9.90
N TYR A 195 24.65 -19.27 -9.81
CA TYR A 195 23.41 -19.31 -10.63
C TYR A 195 22.45 -18.17 -10.29
N TYR A 196 22.30 -17.87 -9.00
CA TYR A 196 21.46 -16.78 -8.55
C TYR A 196 21.92 -15.43 -9.07
N VAL A 197 23.21 -15.11 -8.91
CA VAL A 197 23.78 -13.83 -9.37
C VAL A 197 23.76 -13.75 -10.89
N GLN A 198 24.15 -14.81 -11.60
CA GLN A 198 24.10 -14.85 -13.08
C GLN A 198 22.72 -14.52 -13.64
N TRP A 199 21.69 -14.85 -12.90
CA TRP A 199 20.32 -14.54 -13.30
C TRP A 199 19.98 -13.04 -13.22
N TYR A 200 20.55 -12.31 -12.28
CA TYR A 200 20.29 -10.86 -12.13
C TYR A 200 21.32 -10.00 -12.85
N ASP A 201 22.55 -10.48 -12.93
CA ASP A 201 23.68 -9.71 -13.40
C ASP A 201 24.26 -10.31 -14.67
N THR A 202 23.99 -9.64 -15.78
CA THR A 202 24.47 -10.06 -17.09
C THR A 202 25.99 -10.01 -17.23
N SER A 203 26.71 -9.32 -16.33
CA SER A 203 28.18 -9.28 -16.32
C SER A 203 28.81 -10.66 -16.12
N VAL A 204 28.14 -11.57 -15.42
CA VAL A 204 28.59 -12.97 -15.22
C VAL A 204 28.70 -13.71 -16.56
N GLY A 205 27.88 -13.35 -17.52
CA GLY A 205 27.76 -14.02 -18.80
C GLY A 205 26.83 -15.24 -18.77
N THR A 206 26.77 -15.96 -19.89
CA THR A 206 25.92 -17.15 -20.01
C THR A 206 26.71 -18.41 -19.66
N TYR A 207 26.05 -19.32 -18.98
CA TYR A 207 26.59 -20.65 -18.70
C TYR A 207 26.26 -21.60 -19.84
N GLY A 208 27.27 -22.37 -20.26
CA GLY A 208 27.19 -23.27 -21.38
C GLY A 208 27.22 -24.76 -21.00
N PRO A 209 27.31 -25.66 -22.00
CA PRO A 209 27.33 -27.10 -21.81
C PRO A 209 28.48 -27.63 -20.94
N ALA A 210 29.60 -26.85 -20.84
CA ALA A 210 30.74 -27.24 -20.01
C ALA A 210 30.37 -27.21 -18.50
N LEU A 211 29.75 -26.12 -18.04
CA LEU A 211 29.22 -26.06 -16.68
C LEU A 211 28.10 -27.07 -16.46
N GLN A 212 27.17 -27.21 -17.39
CA GLN A 212 26.10 -28.20 -17.27
C GLN A 212 26.64 -29.62 -17.06
N THR A 213 27.68 -30.01 -17.80
CA THR A 213 28.35 -31.30 -17.63
C THR A 213 29.00 -31.42 -16.25
N ALA A 214 29.65 -30.37 -15.79
CA ALA A 214 30.30 -30.36 -14.47
C ALA A 214 29.25 -30.45 -13.34
N ILE A 215 28.16 -29.71 -13.43
CA ILE A 215 27.05 -29.76 -12.45
C ILE A 215 26.40 -31.15 -12.41
N ARG A 216 26.10 -31.76 -13.57
CA ARG A 216 25.55 -33.10 -13.62
C ARG A 216 26.48 -34.11 -12.94
N SER A 217 27.78 -34.04 -13.26
CA SER A 217 28.74 -34.94 -12.61
C SER A 217 28.86 -34.70 -11.09
N ALA A 218 28.71 -33.46 -10.65
CA ALA A 218 28.72 -33.09 -9.24
C ALA A 218 27.50 -33.68 -8.50
N LEU A 219 26.31 -33.44 -9.04
CA LEU A 219 25.06 -33.90 -8.43
C LEU A 219 24.93 -35.45 -8.50
N ASP A 220 25.32 -36.08 -9.62
CA ASP A 220 25.34 -37.54 -9.75
C ASP A 220 26.23 -38.16 -8.66
N ALA A 221 27.44 -37.62 -8.46
CA ALA A 221 28.36 -38.12 -7.45
C ALA A 221 27.85 -37.85 -6.02
N PHE A 222 27.26 -36.69 -5.75
CA PHE A 222 26.71 -36.36 -4.45
C PHE A 222 25.56 -37.29 -4.06
N PHE A 223 24.57 -37.46 -4.94
CA PHE A 223 23.40 -38.26 -4.68
C PHE A 223 23.71 -39.81 -4.74
N ALA A 224 24.82 -40.19 -5.31
CA ALA A 224 25.30 -41.58 -5.27
C ALA A 224 25.92 -41.95 -3.90
N ASN A 225 26.37 -40.97 -3.11
CA ASN A 225 26.92 -41.23 -1.77
C ASN A 225 25.78 -41.58 -0.78
N PRO A 226 25.81 -42.77 -0.12
CA PRO A 226 24.78 -43.12 0.86
C PRO A 226 24.62 -42.09 1.99
N ARG A 227 25.71 -41.43 2.41
CA ARG A 227 25.72 -40.44 3.47
C ARG A 227 25.00 -39.14 3.10
N ALA A 228 24.79 -38.84 1.83
CA ALA A 228 23.98 -37.73 1.37
C ALA A 228 22.50 -37.84 1.80
N TRP A 229 22.08 -39.00 2.24
CA TRP A 229 20.72 -39.32 2.65
C TRP A 229 20.57 -39.55 4.15
N ASP A 230 21.60 -39.34 4.93
CA ASP A 230 21.53 -39.46 6.39
C ASP A 230 20.55 -38.41 6.93
N VAL A 231 19.58 -38.84 7.73
CA VAL A 231 18.57 -37.93 8.32
C VAL A 231 19.14 -37.32 9.59
N THR A 232 19.95 -36.30 9.39
CA THR A 232 20.59 -35.55 10.47
C THR A 232 20.57 -34.06 10.14
N ASP A 233 20.62 -33.20 11.15
CA ASP A 233 20.66 -31.76 10.95
C ASP A 233 21.90 -31.33 10.14
N ALA A 234 23.05 -31.95 10.45
CA ALA A 234 24.32 -31.69 9.77
C ALA A 234 24.33 -32.05 8.28
N ASN A 235 23.70 -33.16 7.89
CA ASN A 235 23.57 -33.53 6.48
C ASN A 235 22.48 -32.71 5.79
N GLY A 236 21.39 -32.44 6.50
CA GLY A 236 20.25 -31.69 5.98
C GLY A 236 20.68 -30.33 5.41
N GLU A 237 21.63 -29.63 6.05
CA GLU A 237 22.20 -28.39 5.55
C GLU A 237 22.75 -28.52 4.12
N THR A 238 23.53 -29.56 3.85
CA THR A 238 24.08 -29.82 2.52
C THR A 238 23.02 -30.33 1.55
N LEU A 239 22.16 -31.24 2.02
CA LEU A 239 21.14 -31.87 1.18
C LEU A 239 20.11 -30.86 0.68
N ALA A 240 19.66 -29.96 1.55
CA ALA A 240 18.73 -28.87 1.18
C ALA A 240 19.29 -27.99 0.05
N GLU A 241 20.57 -27.63 0.17
CA GLU A 241 21.26 -26.84 -0.84
C GLU A 241 21.46 -27.61 -2.17
N ALA A 242 21.79 -28.91 -2.08
CA ALA A 242 21.94 -29.75 -3.26
C ALA A 242 20.62 -29.97 -4.01
N VAL A 243 19.49 -30.11 -3.30
CA VAL A 243 18.15 -30.17 -3.90
C VAL A 243 17.82 -28.86 -4.62
N THR A 244 18.10 -27.74 -4.00
CA THR A 244 17.85 -26.43 -4.64
C THR A 244 18.79 -26.18 -5.84
N LEU A 245 20.02 -26.74 -5.82
CA LEU A 245 20.94 -26.64 -6.96
C LEU A 245 20.38 -27.36 -8.21
N ILE A 246 19.61 -28.43 -8.05
CA ILE A 246 18.91 -29.09 -9.16
C ILE A 246 18.09 -28.07 -9.96
N ASP A 247 17.30 -27.29 -9.25
CA ASP A 247 16.45 -26.27 -9.84
C ASP A 247 17.28 -25.11 -10.41
N SER A 248 18.24 -24.59 -9.64
CA SER A 248 19.10 -23.49 -10.06
C SER A 248 19.82 -23.81 -11.39
N ALA A 249 20.20 -25.07 -11.60
CA ALA A 249 20.86 -25.54 -12.79
C ALA A 249 19.90 -26.03 -13.89
N GLN A 250 18.58 -25.95 -13.67
CA GLN A 250 17.53 -26.42 -14.58
C GLN A 250 17.62 -27.92 -14.92
N GLU A 251 18.09 -28.73 -13.98
CA GLU A 251 18.23 -30.18 -14.11
C GLU A 251 17.02 -30.97 -13.55
N ASN A 252 15.87 -30.29 -13.43
CA ASN A 252 14.64 -30.77 -12.82
C ASN A 252 14.18 -32.12 -13.36
N ALA A 253 14.32 -32.34 -14.68
CA ALA A 253 13.97 -33.61 -15.31
C ALA A 253 14.89 -34.76 -14.88
N ARG A 254 16.20 -34.52 -14.85
CA ARG A 254 17.21 -35.55 -14.55
C ARG A 254 17.12 -36.09 -13.13
N TYR A 255 16.79 -35.18 -12.18
CA TYR A 255 16.82 -35.52 -10.77
C TYR A 255 15.44 -35.74 -10.15
N LEU A 256 14.40 -36.11 -10.95
CA LEU A 256 13.10 -36.53 -10.44
C LEU A 256 13.20 -37.68 -9.43
N PHE A 257 14.22 -38.55 -9.54
CA PHE A 257 14.46 -39.60 -8.58
C PHE A 257 14.80 -39.09 -7.17
N VAL A 258 15.44 -37.91 -7.07
CA VAL A 258 15.71 -37.21 -5.78
C VAL A 258 14.41 -36.77 -5.16
N VAL A 259 13.53 -36.15 -5.96
CA VAL A 259 12.19 -35.73 -5.54
C VAL A 259 11.42 -36.93 -5.01
N ASN A 260 11.34 -37.99 -5.81
CA ASN A 260 10.64 -39.21 -5.43
C ASN A 260 11.21 -39.85 -4.14
N ARG A 261 12.52 -39.87 -3.99
CA ARG A 261 13.17 -40.43 -2.80
C ARG A 261 12.87 -39.63 -1.53
N LEU A 262 12.88 -38.29 -1.59
CA LEU A 262 12.59 -37.47 -0.42
C LEU A 262 11.11 -37.55 -0.05
N LEU A 263 10.19 -37.57 -1.02
CA LEU A 263 8.76 -37.72 -0.76
C LEU A 263 8.44 -39.12 -0.12
N THR A 264 9.01 -40.20 -0.63
CA THR A 264 8.75 -41.54 -0.13
C THR A 264 9.52 -41.86 1.15
N GLY A 265 10.68 -41.23 1.37
CA GLY A 265 11.51 -41.44 2.55
C GLY A 265 11.13 -40.62 3.77
N PHE A 266 10.25 -39.61 3.59
CA PHE A 266 9.85 -38.72 4.69
C PHE A 266 9.12 -39.47 5.80
N ASN A 267 9.54 -39.22 7.03
CA ASN A 267 8.92 -39.76 8.24
C ASN A 267 9.20 -38.86 9.44
N SER A 268 8.74 -39.23 10.62
CA SER A 268 8.87 -38.41 11.85
C SER A 268 10.31 -38.06 12.26
N SER A 269 11.33 -38.84 11.80
CA SER A 269 12.72 -38.47 12.09
C SER A 269 13.18 -37.17 11.42
N TYR A 270 12.55 -36.80 10.30
CA TYR A 270 12.83 -35.53 9.61
C TYR A 270 12.37 -34.31 10.41
N THR A 271 11.31 -34.44 11.22
CA THR A 271 10.71 -33.30 11.93
C THR A 271 11.58 -32.71 13.04
N SER A 272 12.61 -33.43 13.46
CA SER A 272 13.59 -32.98 14.45
C SER A 272 14.67 -32.04 13.86
N SER A 273 14.77 -31.95 12.54
CA SER A 273 15.77 -31.14 11.84
C SER A 273 15.08 -30.16 10.87
N TRP A 274 15.28 -28.89 11.10
CA TRP A 274 14.79 -27.86 10.18
C TRP A 274 15.38 -28.04 8.77
N TYR A 275 16.67 -28.40 8.66
CA TYR A 275 17.30 -28.58 7.36
C TYR A 275 16.76 -29.79 6.61
N MET A 276 16.40 -30.87 7.31
CA MET A 276 15.77 -32.03 6.66
C MET A 276 14.36 -31.69 6.19
N LEU A 277 13.59 -30.92 7.00
CA LEU A 277 12.28 -30.40 6.57
C LEU A 277 12.43 -29.50 5.33
N ASN A 278 13.45 -28.65 5.32
CA ASN A 278 13.75 -27.79 4.19
C ASN A 278 14.18 -28.59 2.95
N ALA A 279 14.98 -29.65 3.10
CA ALA A 279 15.33 -30.52 1.99
C ALA A 279 14.11 -31.17 1.33
N VAL A 280 13.11 -31.58 2.14
CA VAL A 280 11.84 -32.12 1.62
C VAL A 280 11.02 -30.99 0.97
N ASN A 281 10.96 -29.81 1.57
CA ASN A 281 10.19 -28.70 1.00
C ASN A 281 10.77 -28.20 -0.33
N ASN A 282 12.10 -28.23 -0.48
CA ASN A 282 12.77 -27.79 -1.71
C ASN A 282 12.44 -28.66 -2.93
N VAL A 283 11.96 -29.91 -2.73
CA VAL A 283 11.49 -30.70 -3.88
C VAL A 283 10.27 -30.06 -4.55
N TYR A 284 9.44 -29.33 -3.81
CA TYR A 284 8.29 -28.63 -4.40
C TYR A 284 8.74 -27.44 -5.27
N THR A 285 9.84 -26.80 -4.93
CA THR A 285 10.46 -25.79 -5.80
C THR A 285 10.98 -26.43 -7.09
N VAL A 286 11.64 -27.58 -6.98
CA VAL A 286 12.08 -28.35 -8.16
C VAL A 286 10.90 -28.67 -9.07
N LEU A 287 9.76 -29.08 -8.50
CA LEU A 287 8.54 -29.35 -9.26
C LEU A 287 7.94 -28.09 -9.85
N PHE A 288 7.73 -27.07 -9.03
CA PHE A 288 7.15 -25.79 -9.42
C PHE A 288 7.84 -25.18 -10.64
N ARG A 289 9.18 -25.16 -10.65
CA ARG A 289 9.94 -24.60 -11.76
C ARG A 289 10.11 -25.57 -12.90
N GLY A 290 10.07 -26.85 -12.60
CA GLY A 290 10.11 -27.91 -13.61
C GLY A 290 9.03 -27.75 -14.67
N HIS A 291 7.85 -27.23 -14.34
CA HIS A 291 6.78 -26.97 -15.31
C HIS A 291 7.19 -26.02 -16.45
N GLN A 292 8.24 -25.26 -16.27
CA GLN A 292 8.79 -24.33 -17.26
C GLN A 292 9.91 -25.00 -18.10
N VAL A 293 10.29 -26.22 -17.77
CA VAL A 293 11.36 -26.98 -18.43
C VAL A 293 10.72 -28.07 -19.29
N PRO A 294 10.73 -27.98 -20.62
CA PRO A 294 10.04 -28.95 -21.49
C PRO A 294 10.46 -30.39 -21.26
N ALA A 295 11.75 -30.65 -20.97
CA ALA A 295 12.26 -31.99 -20.65
C ALA A 295 11.65 -32.56 -19.38
N PHE A 296 11.36 -31.75 -18.38
CA PHE A 296 10.69 -32.16 -17.13
C PHE A 296 9.27 -32.62 -17.39
N VAL A 297 8.49 -31.83 -18.15
CA VAL A 297 7.12 -32.21 -18.49
C VAL A 297 7.08 -33.54 -19.26
N SER A 298 7.98 -33.70 -20.22
CA SER A 298 8.11 -34.93 -20.97
C SER A 298 8.50 -36.13 -20.10
N ALA A 299 9.40 -35.92 -19.13
CA ALA A 299 9.81 -36.98 -18.20
C ALA A 299 8.63 -37.43 -17.31
N VAL A 300 7.83 -36.51 -16.79
CA VAL A 300 6.65 -36.85 -15.98
C VAL A 300 5.54 -37.47 -16.83
N GLN A 301 5.42 -37.15 -18.10
CA GLN A 301 4.49 -37.85 -19.00
C GLN A 301 4.92 -39.29 -19.24
N ALA A 302 6.23 -39.55 -19.33
CA ALA A 302 6.78 -40.85 -19.51
C ALA A 302 6.74 -41.75 -18.23
N ASP A 303 7.01 -41.12 -17.08
CA ASP A 303 6.98 -41.77 -15.75
C ASP A 303 6.20 -40.91 -14.75
N ARG A 304 5.01 -41.39 -14.37
CA ARG A 304 4.05 -40.68 -13.52
C ARG A 304 4.28 -40.90 -12.02
N THR A 305 5.31 -41.62 -11.64
CA THR A 305 5.62 -41.95 -10.23
C THR A 305 5.59 -40.72 -9.32
N VAL A 306 6.03 -39.55 -9.79
CA VAL A 306 6.01 -38.33 -8.99
C VAL A 306 4.58 -37.87 -8.65
N LEU A 307 3.61 -38.07 -9.54
CA LEU A 307 2.20 -37.74 -9.28
C LEU A 307 1.63 -38.60 -8.17
N ASP A 308 1.88 -39.90 -8.24
CA ASP A 308 1.45 -40.85 -7.22
C ASP A 308 2.12 -40.55 -5.87
N ASN A 309 3.41 -40.19 -5.88
CA ASN A 309 4.15 -39.83 -4.66
C ASN A 309 3.63 -38.56 -4.03
N LEU A 310 3.29 -37.55 -4.81
CA LEU A 310 2.68 -36.32 -4.29
C LEU A 310 1.31 -36.59 -3.67
N TYR A 311 0.46 -37.35 -4.37
CA TYR A 311 -0.84 -37.74 -3.87
C TYR A 311 -0.74 -38.55 -2.57
N ASN A 312 0.15 -39.56 -2.57
CA ASN A 312 0.38 -40.41 -1.41
C ASN A 312 0.97 -39.61 -0.23
N PHE A 313 1.88 -38.68 -0.49
CA PHE A 313 2.45 -37.83 0.55
C PHE A 313 1.36 -37.00 1.21
N ALA A 314 0.51 -36.34 0.40
CA ALA A 314 -0.59 -35.51 0.91
C ALA A 314 -1.60 -36.32 1.76
N ASN A 315 -1.86 -37.59 1.37
CA ASN A 315 -2.75 -38.46 2.12
C ASN A 315 -2.11 -39.01 3.39
N THR A 316 -0.88 -39.59 3.27
CA THR A 316 -0.19 -40.26 4.38
C THR A 316 0.20 -39.30 5.49
N HIS A 317 0.55 -38.06 5.11
CA HIS A 317 1.03 -37.04 6.04
C HIS A 317 -0.04 -35.95 6.32
N ALA A 318 -1.32 -36.28 6.12
CA ALA A 318 -2.44 -35.36 6.47
C ALA A 318 -2.43 -34.94 7.95
N GLY A 319 -1.88 -35.77 8.83
CA GLY A 319 -1.71 -35.45 10.26
C GLY A 319 -0.73 -34.28 10.55
N LEU A 320 0.05 -33.83 9.56
CA LEU A 320 0.87 -32.62 9.70
C LEU A 320 0.04 -31.33 9.58
N LEU A 321 -1.12 -31.39 8.93
CA LEU A 321 -2.00 -30.23 8.79
C LEU A 321 -2.45 -29.72 10.17
N GLY A 322 -2.44 -28.42 10.36
CA GLY A 322 -2.67 -27.78 11.65
C GLY A 322 -1.47 -27.77 12.59
N THR A 323 -0.33 -28.33 12.18
CA THR A 323 0.96 -28.21 12.87
C THR A 323 1.89 -27.27 12.12
N ASP A 324 3.03 -26.94 12.72
CA ASP A 324 4.07 -26.11 12.10
C ASP A 324 4.64 -26.70 10.81
N ASN A 325 4.48 -27.98 10.58
CA ASN A 325 4.95 -28.69 9.39
C ASN A 325 3.85 -28.95 8.34
N GLY A 326 2.66 -28.35 8.53
CA GLY A 326 1.51 -28.52 7.63
C GLY A 326 1.77 -28.07 6.20
N TYR A 327 2.70 -27.12 6.00
CA TYR A 327 3.13 -26.63 4.68
C TYR A 327 3.65 -27.74 3.78
N LEU A 328 4.26 -28.79 4.32
CA LEU A 328 4.74 -29.92 3.53
C LEU A 328 3.59 -30.65 2.84
N THR A 329 2.52 -30.90 3.56
CA THR A 329 1.32 -31.58 3.04
C THR A 329 0.55 -30.68 2.07
N SER A 330 0.38 -29.42 2.40
CA SER A 330 -0.33 -28.49 1.52
C SER A 330 0.42 -28.24 0.22
N ASN A 331 1.75 -28.11 0.27
CA ASN A 331 2.58 -27.99 -0.92
C ASN A 331 2.52 -29.24 -1.81
N ALA A 332 2.49 -30.44 -1.23
CA ALA A 332 2.32 -31.66 -2.01
C ALA A 332 1.02 -31.65 -2.81
N GLY A 333 -0.09 -31.27 -2.18
CA GLY A 333 -1.38 -31.13 -2.86
C GLY A 333 -1.38 -30.03 -3.92
N ARG A 334 -0.81 -28.88 -3.61
CA ARG A 334 -0.68 -27.74 -4.54
C ARG A 334 0.15 -28.14 -5.77
N GLU A 335 1.31 -28.73 -5.58
CA GLU A 335 2.17 -29.11 -6.70
C GLU A 335 1.59 -30.29 -7.50
N LEU A 336 0.85 -31.23 -6.88
CA LEU A 336 0.05 -32.19 -7.63
C LEU A 336 -0.98 -31.48 -8.52
N GLY A 337 -1.75 -30.56 -7.95
CA GLY A 337 -2.77 -29.77 -8.69
C GLY A 337 -2.17 -28.97 -9.84
N ARG A 338 -0.92 -28.50 -9.71
CA ARG A 338 -0.23 -27.74 -10.75
C ARG A 338 -0.03 -28.52 -12.05
N PHE A 339 0.02 -29.85 -12.01
CA PHE A 339 0.09 -30.69 -13.22
C PHE A 339 -1.19 -30.66 -14.07
N LEU A 340 -2.31 -30.11 -13.56
CA LEU A 340 -3.52 -29.88 -14.37
C LEU A 340 -3.28 -29.00 -15.59
N GLN A 341 -2.25 -28.15 -15.58
CA GLN A 341 -1.89 -27.32 -16.73
C GLN A 341 -1.45 -28.10 -17.97
N HIS A 342 -1.10 -29.39 -17.81
CA HIS A 342 -0.62 -30.24 -18.89
C HIS A 342 -1.72 -31.18 -19.37
N ALA A 343 -2.28 -30.92 -20.54
CA ALA A 343 -3.41 -31.66 -21.08
C ALA A 343 -3.25 -33.20 -21.05
N PRO A 344 -2.07 -33.81 -21.29
CA PRO A 344 -1.90 -35.27 -21.17
C PRO A 344 -1.95 -35.80 -19.74
N LEU A 345 -1.65 -34.98 -18.74
CA LEU A 345 -1.63 -35.34 -17.33
C LEU A 345 -2.92 -34.96 -16.59
N SER A 346 -3.63 -33.97 -17.08
CA SER A 346 -4.84 -33.45 -16.45
C SER A 346 -5.90 -34.53 -16.18
N PRO A 347 -6.21 -35.49 -17.08
CA PRO A 347 -7.19 -36.56 -16.81
C PRO A 347 -6.79 -37.48 -15.64
N ILE A 348 -5.49 -37.57 -15.34
CA ILE A 348 -4.93 -38.42 -14.27
C ILE A 348 -4.95 -37.67 -12.95
N VAL A 349 -4.57 -36.36 -12.99
CA VAL A 349 -4.48 -35.51 -11.81
C VAL A 349 -5.87 -35.11 -11.31
N ARG A 350 -6.85 -34.94 -12.21
CA ARG A 350 -8.21 -34.50 -11.87
C ARG A 350 -8.88 -35.32 -10.76
N PRO A 351 -8.93 -36.67 -10.83
CA PRO A 351 -9.49 -37.46 -9.74
C PRO A 351 -8.67 -37.41 -8.45
N MET A 352 -7.33 -37.26 -8.54
CA MET A 352 -6.47 -37.12 -7.37
C MET A 352 -6.73 -35.79 -6.66
N ALA A 353 -6.81 -34.69 -7.40
CA ALA A 353 -7.14 -33.37 -6.86
C ALA A 353 -8.53 -33.35 -6.20
N SER A 354 -9.54 -33.91 -6.87
CA SER A 354 -10.90 -34.05 -6.31
C SER A 354 -10.91 -34.86 -5.02
N ALA A 355 -10.13 -35.95 -4.96
CA ALA A 355 -10.02 -36.77 -3.75
C ALA A 355 -9.35 -36.03 -2.59
N LEU A 356 -8.34 -35.18 -2.85
CA LEU A 356 -7.72 -34.33 -1.81
C LEU A 356 -8.68 -33.27 -1.31
N LEU A 357 -9.44 -32.62 -2.19
CA LEU A 357 -10.47 -31.64 -1.83
C LEU A 357 -11.57 -32.28 -0.96
N SER A 358 -12.00 -33.50 -1.30
CA SER A 358 -13.04 -34.21 -0.55
C SER A 358 -12.61 -34.64 0.86
N ARG A 359 -11.31 -34.71 1.13
CA ARG A 359 -10.71 -35.12 2.42
C ARG A 359 -10.21 -33.94 3.26
N SER A 360 -10.32 -32.76 2.75
CA SER A 360 -9.93 -31.53 3.41
C SER A 360 -11.10 -30.55 3.40
N ASN A 361 -10.99 -29.50 4.19
CA ASN A 361 -12.06 -28.51 4.33
C ASN A 361 -11.52 -27.11 4.00
N MET A 362 -12.43 -26.24 3.56
CA MET A 362 -12.13 -24.85 3.26
C MET A 362 -11.66 -24.07 4.48
N THR A 363 -12.04 -24.49 5.69
CA THR A 363 -11.68 -23.86 6.96
C THR A 363 -11.11 -24.91 7.93
N GLY A 364 -10.41 -24.44 8.97
CA GLY A 364 -9.83 -25.28 10.00
C GLY A 364 -8.47 -25.89 9.59
N PRO A 365 -7.98 -26.90 10.32
CA PRO A 365 -6.60 -27.39 10.19
C PRO A 365 -6.21 -27.90 8.80
N THR A 366 -7.18 -28.36 8.00
CA THR A 366 -6.92 -28.91 6.65
C THR A 366 -7.08 -27.87 5.53
N ALA A 367 -7.42 -26.65 5.86
CA ALA A 367 -7.62 -25.58 4.90
C ALA A 367 -6.41 -25.29 4.00
N PRO A 368 -5.15 -25.32 4.49
CA PRO A 368 -4.00 -25.11 3.62
C PRO A 368 -3.90 -26.10 2.48
N LEU A 369 -4.28 -27.35 2.70
CA LEU A 369 -4.34 -28.37 1.64
C LEU A 369 -5.51 -28.09 0.68
N TRP A 370 -6.71 -27.86 1.23
CA TRP A 370 -7.90 -27.59 0.43
C TRP A 370 -7.71 -26.38 -0.49
N VAL A 371 -7.27 -25.25 0.07
CA VAL A 371 -7.06 -24.01 -0.68
C VAL A 371 -5.94 -24.19 -1.71
N GLY A 372 -4.83 -24.83 -1.32
CA GLY A 372 -3.71 -25.06 -2.23
C GLY A 372 -4.12 -25.85 -3.48
N VAL A 373 -4.94 -26.90 -3.31
CA VAL A 373 -5.47 -27.69 -4.44
C VAL A 373 -6.54 -26.90 -5.21
N ALA A 374 -7.46 -26.21 -4.51
CA ALA A 374 -8.55 -25.45 -5.12
C ALA A 374 -8.01 -24.33 -6.03
N GLU A 375 -6.96 -23.62 -5.61
CA GLU A 375 -6.31 -22.61 -6.44
C GLU A 375 -5.77 -23.20 -7.75
N MET A 376 -5.19 -24.39 -7.71
CA MET A 376 -4.67 -25.04 -8.91
C MET A 376 -5.80 -25.47 -9.85
N THR A 377 -6.92 -25.96 -9.29
CA THR A 377 -8.11 -26.29 -10.12
C THR A 377 -8.70 -25.02 -10.76
N GLN A 378 -8.75 -23.93 -10.01
CA GLN A 378 -9.19 -22.62 -10.53
C GLN A 378 -8.26 -22.08 -11.62
N ALA A 379 -6.95 -22.23 -11.45
CA ALA A 379 -5.95 -21.72 -12.39
C ALA A 379 -5.89 -22.52 -13.70
N TYR A 380 -6.02 -23.86 -13.62
CA TYR A 380 -5.67 -24.74 -14.73
C TYR A 380 -6.81 -25.61 -15.26
N ASP A 381 -7.89 -25.73 -14.51
CA ASP A 381 -9.02 -26.59 -14.89
C ASP A 381 -10.38 -25.95 -14.55
N VAL A 382 -10.46 -24.63 -14.65
CA VAL A 382 -11.65 -23.83 -14.25
C VAL A 382 -12.94 -24.26 -14.96
N ALA A 383 -12.84 -24.77 -16.18
CA ALA A 383 -14.00 -25.29 -16.90
C ALA A 383 -14.67 -26.49 -16.19
N ASN A 384 -13.96 -27.16 -15.32
CA ASN A 384 -14.43 -28.28 -14.50
C ASN A 384 -14.61 -27.89 -13.02
N CYS A 385 -14.74 -26.59 -12.70
CA CYS A 385 -14.85 -26.12 -11.32
C CYS A 385 -16.03 -26.75 -10.56
N SER A 386 -17.12 -27.08 -11.23
CA SER A 386 -18.27 -27.78 -10.62
C SER A 386 -17.94 -29.21 -10.18
N TYR A 387 -17.04 -29.89 -10.90
CA TYR A 387 -16.54 -31.23 -10.50
C TYR A 387 -15.78 -31.18 -9.18
N TYR A 388 -15.09 -30.08 -8.93
CA TYR A 388 -14.30 -29.83 -7.72
C TYR A 388 -15.07 -29.09 -6.62
N THR A 389 -16.23 -28.50 -6.93
CA THR A 389 -16.97 -27.56 -6.07
C THR A 389 -16.18 -26.27 -5.76
N THR A 390 -15.32 -25.83 -6.69
CA THR A 390 -14.43 -24.67 -6.52
C THR A 390 -14.79 -23.48 -7.43
N CYS A 391 -16.00 -23.45 -7.99
CA CYS A 391 -16.44 -22.33 -8.83
C CYS A 391 -16.52 -21.04 -8.03
N ASN A 392 -16.00 -19.93 -8.58
CA ASN A 392 -15.91 -18.64 -7.89
C ASN A 392 -15.14 -18.74 -6.54
N LEU A 393 -13.99 -19.38 -6.56
CA LEU A 393 -13.21 -19.71 -5.37
C LEU A 393 -13.00 -18.51 -4.43
N SER A 394 -12.59 -17.34 -4.97
CA SER A 394 -12.38 -16.14 -4.17
C SER A 394 -13.63 -15.74 -3.38
N ALA A 395 -14.80 -15.72 -4.03
CA ALA A 395 -16.06 -15.39 -3.36
C ALA A 395 -16.45 -16.41 -2.29
N GLN A 396 -16.24 -17.73 -2.58
CA GLN A 396 -16.48 -18.78 -1.59
C GLN A 396 -15.60 -18.60 -0.35
N LEU A 397 -14.29 -18.36 -0.56
CA LEU A 397 -13.35 -18.15 0.54
C LEU A 397 -13.68 -16.87 1.32
N THR A 398 -13.93 -15.75 0.63
CA THR A 398 -14.31 -14.50 1.28
C THR A 398 -15.52 -14.68 2.19
N SER A 399 -16.58 -15.30 1.69
CA SER A 399 -17.81 -15.50 2.47
C SER A 399 -17.65 -16.48 3.64
N SER A 400 -16.75 -17.45 3.50
CA SER A 400 -16.56 -18.50 4.52
C SER A 400 -15.52 -18.15 5.57
N VAL A 401 -14.55 -17.30 5.22
CA VAL A 401 -13.40 -16.98 6.07
C VAL A 401 -13.51 -15.58 6.65
N LEU A 402 -13.82 -14.58 5.85
CA LEU A 402 -13.88 -13.17 6.27
C LEU A 402 -15.32 -12.80 6.65
N THR A 403 -15.79 -13.33 7.78
CA THR A 403 -17.18 -13.23 8.20
C THR A 403 -17.55 -11.94 8.92
N ILE A 404 -16.55 -11.21 9.41
CA ILE A 404 -16.72 -9.97 10.15
C ILE A 404 -16.55 -8.79 9.19
N ASN A 405 -17.55 -7.90 9.18
CA ASN A 405 -17.53 -6.63 8.49
C ASN A 405 -17.84 -5.53 9.52
N TYR A 406 -16.89 -4.66 9.80
CA TYR A 406 -17.00 -3.64 10.81
C TYR A 406 -16.60 -2.27 10.30
N THR A 407 -17.44 -1.26 10.47
CA THR A 407 -17.17 0.11 10.07
C THR A 407 -16.68 0.91 11.26
N CYS A 408 -15.42 1.31 11.23
CA CYS A 408 -14.80 2.18 12.25
C CYS A 408 -15.21 3.64 12.07
N SER A 409 -15.25 4.10 10.82
CA SER A 409 -15.61 5.45 10.40
C SER A 409 -16.04 5.41 8.93
N PRO A 410 -16.50 6.52 8.33
CA PRO A 410 -16.74 6.55 6.88
C PRO A 410 -15.51 6.22 6.03
N SER A 411 -14.30 6.43 6.55
CA SER A 411 -13.03 6.23 5.84
C SER A 411 -12.29 4.95 6.23
N ILE A 412 -12.75 4.17 7.21
CA ILE A 412 -12.04 3.00 7.72
C ILE A 412 -13.02 1.85 7.93
N LYS A 413 -12.78 0.74 7.26
CA LYS A 413 -13.50 -0.52 7.43
C LYS A 413 -12.55 -1.63 7.85
N ILE A 414 -13.02 -2.57 8.65
CA ILE A 414 -12.31 -3.80 9.00
C ILE A 414 -13.12 -4.98 8.51
N VAL A 415 -12.47 -5.85 7.76
CA VAL A 415 -12.99 -7.15 7.33
C VAL A 415 -12.12 -8.22 7.96
N ALA A 416 -12.68 -9.09 8.79
CA ALA A 416 -11.86 -9.99 9.58
C ALA A 416 -12.40 -11.42 9.60
N GLN A 417 -11.50 -12.35 9.86
CA GLN A 417 -11.80 -13.77 10.05
C GLN A 417 -12.43 -14.00 11.42
N ASP A 418 -11.80 -13.51 12.50
CA ASP A 418 -12.27 -13.62 13.87
C ASP A 418 -11.67 -12.50 14.71
N MET A 419 -12.51 -11.62 15.19
CA MET A 419 -12.14 -10.53 16.11
C MET A 419 -13.27 -10.27 17.07
N THR A 420 -12.97 -10.12 18.34
CA THR A 420 -13.96 -9.70 19.33
C THR A 420 -14.35 -8.22 19.14
N SER A 421 -15.50 -7.82 19.67
CA SER A 421 -15.92 -6.42 19.66
C SER A 421 -14.91 -5.48 20.34
N ALA A 422 -14.19 -5.98 21.36
CA ALA A 422 -13.15 -5.21 22.06
C ALA A 422 -11.93 -4.99 21.15
N GLU A 423 -11.47 -6.02 20.45
CA GLU A 423 -10.34 -5.96 19.50
C GLU A 423 -10.65 -5.06 18.31
N LEU A 424 -11.87 -5.14 17.76
CA LEU A 424 -12.37 -4.24 16.72
C LEU A 424 -12.36 -2.78 17.20
N SER A 425 -12.90 -2.52 18.39
CA SER A 425 -12.93 -1.18 18.96
C SER A 425 -11.53 -0.63 19.24
N GLN A 426 -10.61 -1.45 19.75
CA GLN A 426 -9.22 -1.10 19.99
C GLN A 426 -8.50 -0.73 18.69
N SER A 427 -8.65 -1.56 17.66
CA SER A 427 -8.06 -1.33 16.33
C SER A 427 -8.58 -0.04 15.70
N CYS A 428 -9.91 0.17 15.76
CA CYS A 428 -10.53 1.40 15.28
C CYS A 428 -10.04 2.66 16.02
N THR A 429 -9.86 2.56 17.33
CA THR A 429 -9.35 3.67 18.13
C THR A 429 -7.91 4.00 17.75
N SER A 430 -7.09 2.97 17.54
CA SER A 430 -5.71 3.16 17.08
C SER A 430 -5.66 3.84 15.69
N LEU A 431 -6.42 3.36 14.73
CA LEU A 431 -6.43 3.92 13.37
C LEU A 431 -6.93 5.37 13.34
N LYS A 432 -8.05 5.67 14.02
CA LYS A 432 -8.58 7.04 14.09
C LYS A 432 -7.66 8.02 14.83
N GLY A 433 -6.99 7.54 15.88
CA GLY A 433 -6.01 8.37 16.58
C GLY A 433 -4.77 8.64 15.72
N GLN A 434 -4.36 7.65 14.92
CA GLN A 434 -3.26 7.82 13.97
C GLN A 434 -3.59 8.79 12.83
N ASP A 435 -4.84 8.84 12.36
CA ASP A 435 -5.32 9.84 11.41
C ASP A 435 -4.95 11.25 11.87
N ALA A 436 -5.43 11.61 13.03
CA ALA A 436 -5.19 12.92 13.61
C ALA A 436 -3.70 13.20 13.83
N TYR A 437 -2.95 12.21 14.31
CA TYR A 437 -1.52 12.32 14.51
C TYR A 437 -0.78 12.56 13.19
N PHE A 438 -1.12 11.81 12.13
CA PHE A 438 -0.54 11.96 10.81
C PHE A 438 -0.76 13.38 10.27
N HIS A 439 -2.01 13.85 10.23
CA HIS A 439 -2.33 15.19 9.74
C HIS A 439 -1.59 16.30 10.51
N SER A 440 -1.43 16.15 11.83
CA SER A 440 -0.64 17.09 12.63
C SER A 440 0.84 17.09 12.25
N LEU A 441 1.37 15.91 11.88
CA LEU A 441 2.77 15.79 11.45
C LEU A 441 3.02 16.40 10.08
N VAL A 442 2.16 16.17 9.11
CA VAL A 442 2.42 16.60 7.73
C VAL A 442 1.78 17.95 7.37
N ALA A 443 0.85 18.42 8.19
CA ALA A 443 0.14 19.68 8.01
C ALA A 443 -0.39 19.83 6.55
N ASP A 444 -1.06 18.79 6.07
CA ASP A 444 -1.65 18.77 4.75
C ASP A 444 -2.91 19.64 4.68
N SER A 445 -3.41 19.87 3.47
CA SER A 445 -4.63 20.62 3.21
C SER A 445 -5.75 19.75 2.61
N GLY A 446 -5.62 18.44 2.74
CA GLY A 446 -6.52 17.45 2.16
C GLY A 446 -5.81 16.52 1.16
N PRO A 447 -6.55 15.61 0.53
CA PRO A 447 -5.99 14.65 -0.41
C PRO A 447 -5.23 15.32 -1.57
N VAL A 448 -4.23 14.64 -2.09
CA VAL A 448 -3.51 15.07 -3.31
C VAL A 448 -4.46 15.12 -4.49
N ALA A 449 -4.15 15.99 -5.45
CA ALA A 449 -5.01 16.17 -6.61
C ALA A 449 -5.16 14.85 -7.40
N GLY A 450 -6.41 14.48 -7.66
CA GLY A 450 -6.72 13.23 -8.39
C GLY A 450 -6.89 11.99 -7.52
N ASP A 451 -6.61 12.03 -6.23
CA ASP A 451 -6.98 10.94 -5.33
C ASP A 451 -8.47 11.05 -4.97
N VAL A 452 -9.23 10.06 -5.42
CA VAL A 452 -10.68 9.94 -5.18
C VAL A 452 -11.03 8.82 -4.20
N ASN A 453 -10.04 8.19 -3.57
CA ASN A 453 -10.28 7.20 -2.54
C ASN A 453 -11.13 7.80 -1.41
N THR A 454 -12.09 7.04 -0.92
CA THR A 454 -12.96 7.44 0.19
C THR A 454 -12.65 6.71 1.48
N ASP A 455 -12.19 5.48 1.38
CA ASP A 455 -11.95 4.62 2.53
C ASP A 455 -10.83 3.58 2.27
N ILE A 456 -10.37 3.00 3.36
CA ILE A 456 -9.50 1.82 3.34
C ILE A 456 -10.23 0.64 3.97
N GLU A 457 -10.04 -0.54 3.38
CA GLU A 457 -10.45 -1.82 3.94
C GLU A 457 -9.26 -2.52 4.58
N VAL A 458 -9.29 -2.69 5.90
CA VAL A 458 -8.29 -3.44 6.66
C VAL A 458 -8.77 -4.88 6.78
N VAL A 459 -8.08 -5.79 6.09
CA VAL A 459 -8.39 -7.22 6.08
C VAL A 459 -7.51 -7.94 7.09
N VAL A 460 -8.12 -8.70 8.01
CA VAL A 460 -7.39 -9.32 9.12
C VAL A 460 -7.65 -10.82 9.18
N PHE A 461 -6.61 -11.60 8.93
CA PHE A 461 -6.61 -13.05 9.13
C PHE A 461 -6.17 -13.40 10.56
N ASN A 462 -6.58 -14.55 11.08
CA ASN A 462 -6.33 -14.95 12.48
C ASN A 462 -4.87 -15.26 12.79
N SER A 463 -4.06 -15.51 11.77
CA SER A 463 -2.66 -15.89 11.94
C SER A 463 -1.87 -15.69 10.67
N SER A 464 -0.55 -15.72 10.79
CA SER A 464 0.36 -15.75 9.63
C SER A 464 0.09 -16.98 8.74
N THR A 465 -0.32 -18.10 9.32
CA THR A 465 -0.68 -19.32 8.57
C THR A 465 -1.99 -19.13 7.78
N ASP A 466 -3.00 -18.52 8.37
CA ASP A 466 -4.26 -18.23 7.69
C ASP A 466 -4.06 -17.18 6.59
N TYR A 467 -3.28 -16.15 6.83
CA TYR A 467 -2.88 -15.20 5.81
C TYR A 467 -2.21 -15.91 4.60
N GLN A 468 -1.22 -16.77 4.85
CA GLN A 468 -0.56 -17.55 3.80
C GLN A 468 -1.51 -18.50 3.08
N THR A 469 -2.50 -19.01 3.78
CA THR A 469 -3.50 -19.93 3.22
C THR A 469 -4.49 -19.21 2.32
N TYR A 470 -5.06 -18.10 2.77
CA TYR A 470 -6.24 -17.51 2.13
C TYR A 470 -5.98 -16.24 1.33
N ALA A 471 -5.07 -15.38 1.79
CA ALA A 471 -4.93 -14.04 1.20
C ALA A 471 -4.52 -14.10 -0.27
N GLY A 472 -3.65 -15.04 -0.63
CA GLY A 472 -3.31 -15.29 -2.01
C GLY A 472 -4.50 -15.73 -2.87
N ALA A 473 -5.32 -16.62 -2.37
CA ALA A 473 -6.48 -17.16 -3.11
C ALA A 473 -7.62 -16.14 -3.23
N ILE A 474 -7.80 -15.27 -2.23
CA ILE A 474 -8.85 -14.25 -2.22
C ILE A 474 -8.43 -13.03 -3.04
N TYR A 475 -7.23 -12.50 -2.81
CA TYR A 475 -6.77 -11.21 -3.33
C TYR A 475 -5.72 -11.32 -4.45
N GLY A 476 -5.22 -12.50 -4.75
CA GLY A 476 -4.22 -12.70 -5.80
C GLY A 476 -2.82 -12.21 -5.45
N ILE A 477 -2.47 -12.08 -4.18
CA ILE A 477 -1.21 -11.52 -3.69
C ILE A 477 -0.17 -12.58 -3.35
N ASP A 478 1.11 -12.17 -3.30
CA ASP A 478 2.16 -12.95 -2.64
C ASP A 478 1.95 -12.86 -1.12
N THR A 479 2.06 -13.99 -0.44
CA THR A 479 1.85 -14.10 1.00
C THR A 479 3.13 -14.40 1.77
N ASN A 480 4.29 -14.32 1.12
CA ASN A 480 5.59 -14.46 1.76
C ASN A 480 6.11 -13.11 2.28
N ASN A 481 5.27 -12.41 3.06
CA ASN A 481 5.53 -11.09 3.61
C ASN A 481 4.79 -10.89 4.93
N GLY A 482 5.00 -9.75 5.59
CA GLY A 482 4.39 -9.39 6.87
C GLY A 482 2.99 -8.78 6.77
N GLY A 483 2.42 -8.70 5.59
CA GLY A 483 1.18 -8.02 5.23
C GLY A 483 1.37 -7.30 3.91
N MET A 484 0.30 -6.73 3.35
CA MET A 484 0.38 -6.04 2.06
C MET A 484 -0.61 -4.89 2.00
N TYR A 485 -0.10 -3.69 1.75
CA TYR A 485 -0.92 -2.57 1.34
C TYR A 485 -1.12 -2.59 -0.18
N LEU A 486 -2.35 -2.57 -0.62
CA LEU A 486 -2.75 -2.45 -2.01
C LEU A 486 -3.40 -1.08 -2.21
N GLU A 487 -2.67 -0.16 -2.79
CA GLU A 487 -3.18 1.17 -3.11
C GLU A 487 -4.20 1.11 -4.24
N GLY A 488 -3.93 0.31 -5.26
CA GLY A 488 -4.69 0.28 -6.50
C GLY A 488 -4.46 1.53 -7.34
N ASN A 489 -5.50 1.99 -8.02
CA ASN A 489 -5.47 3.25 -8.77
C ASN A 489 -6.24 4.33 -8.01
N PRO A 490 -5.56 5.26 -7.32
CA PRO A 490 -6.24 6.26 -6.50
C PRO A 490 -7.12 7.23 -7.29
N SER A 491 -6.99 7.30 -8.61
CA SER A 491 -7.85 8.14 -9.46
C SER A 491 -9.08 7.41 -10.02
N ASP A 492 -9.24 6.13 -9.74
CA ASP A 492 -10.44 5.37 -10.13
C ASP A 492 -11.50 5.47 -9.01
N PRO A 493 -12.72 5.99 -9.28
CA PRO A 493 -13.77 6.07 -8.27
C PRO A 493 -14.28 4.71 -7.78
N ASN A 494 -13.92 3.61 -8.43
CA ASN A 494 -14.22 2.26 -7.99
C ASN A 494 -13.03 1.59 -7.26
N ASN A 495 -11.95 2.32 -7.06
CA ASN A 495 -10.80 1.79 -6.35
C ASN A 495 -11.14 1.48 -4.90
N GLN A 496 -10.61 0.38 -4.39
CA GLN A 496 -10.67 0.04 -2.98
C GLN A 496 -9.25 -0.18 -2.46
N ALA A 497 -8.72 0.81 -1.80
CA ALA A 497 -7.46 0.66 -1.07
C ALA A 497 -7.61 -0.40 0.04
N ARG A 498 -6.63 -1.31 0.18
CA ARG A 498 -6.67 -2.39 1.17
C ARG A 498 -5.33 -2.56 1.87
N PHE A 499 -5.39 -2.74 3.16
CA PHE A 499 -4.30 -3.35 3.91
C PHE A 499 -4.72 -4.77 4.29
N ILE A 500 -3.98 -5.76 3.80
CA ILE A 500 -4.26 -7.18 4.02
C ILE A 500 -3.23 -7.69 5.02
N ALA A 501 -3.70 -8.04 6.21
CA ALA A 501 -2.90 -8.33 7.39
C ALA A 501 -3.33 -9.62 8.08
N TYR A 502 -2.66 -9.90 9.17
CA TYR A 502 -3.02 -10.98 10.07
C TYR A 502 -2.75 -10.60 11.52
N GLU A 503 -3.36 -11.33 12.44
CA GLU A 503 -3.04 -11.22 13.85
C GLU A 503 -1.62 -11.70 14.13
N ALA A 504 -0.89 -10.94 14.95
CA ALA A 504 0.37 -11.37 15.51
C ALA A 504 0.11 -12.40 16.63
N GLU A 505 -0.24 -13.63 16.25
CA GLU A 505 -0.70 -14.69 17.17
C GLU A 505 0.32 -15.05 18.25
N TRP A 506 1.59 -14.74 18.02
CA TRP A 506 2.68 -15.00 18.99
C TRP A 506 2.74 -14.01 20.15
N VAL A 507 1.97 -12.92 20.13
CA VAL A 507 1.90 -11.96 21.24
C VAL A 507 0.68 -12.19 22.15
N ARG A 508 -0.18 -13.17 21.84
CA ARG A 508 -1.32 -13.51 22.71
C ARG A 508 -0.85 -13.72 24.18
N PRO A 509 -1.63 -13.28 25.17
CA PRO A 509 -3.04 -12.87 25.07
C PRO A 509 -3.28 -11.43 24.62
N ALA A 510 -2.25 -10.62 24.38
CA ALA A 510 -2.45 -9.29 23.83
C ALA A 510 -2.79 -9.41 22.32
N PHE A 511 -3.91 -8.82 21.90
CA PHE A 511 -4.27 -8.75 20.49
C PHE A 511 -3.49 -7.64 19.78
N GLN A 512 -2.96 -7.96 18.62
CA GLN A 512 -2.29 -7.00 17.77
C GLN A 512 -2.45 -7.42 16.30
N ILE A 513 -2.90 -6.51 15.44
CA ILE A 513 -2.80 -6.68 13.99
C ILE A 513 -1.36 -6.34 13.60
N TRP A 514 -0.70 -7.26 12.90
CA TRP A 514 0.68 -7.11 12.47
C TRP A 514 0.85 -5.90 11.56
N ASN A 515 1.83 -5.07 11.80
CA ASN A 515 2.16 -3.86 11.04
C ASN A 515 1.02 -2.82 10.88
N LEU A 516 -0.05 -2.86 11.67
CA LEU A 516 -1.24 -2.02 11.49
C LEU A 516 -0.91 -0.54 11.27
N ASN A 517 -0.11 0.04 12.16
CA ASN A 517 0.17 1.47 12.13
C ASN A 517 1.18 1.87 11.05
N HIS A 518 2.05 0.95 10.64
CA HIS A 518 2.97 1.13 9.52
C HIS A 518 2.20 1.18 8.19
N GLU A 519 1.38 0.17 7.92
CA GLU A 519 0.62 0.07 6.68
C GLU A 519 -0.45 1.15 6.54
N TYR A 520 -1.08 1.51 7.64
CA TYR A 520 -2.02 2.61 7.64
C TYR A 520 -1.34 3.94 7.31
N THR A 521 -0.06 4.10 7.69
CA THR A 521 0.70 5.27 7.28
C THR A 521 0.89 5.33 5.77
N HIS A 522 1.12 4.20 5.09
CA HIS A 522 1.23 4.21 3.62
C HIS A 522 -0.06 4.68 2.95
N TYR A 523 -1.22 4.24 3.45
CA TYR A 523 -2.50 4.73 2.95
C TYR A 523 -2.63 6.26 3.13
N LEU A 524 -2.28 6.76 4.30
CA LEU A 524 -2.36 8.19 4.57
C LEU A 524 -1.31 8.96 3.76
N ASP A 525 -0.09 8.46 3.66
CA ASP A 525 1.00 9.12 2.92
C ASP A 525 0.71 9.16 1.42
N GLY A 526 0.27 8.05 0.83
CA GLY A 526 -0.19 7.98 -0.56
C GLY A 526 -1.27 9.01 -0.85
N ARG A 527 -2.29 9.04 0.01
CA ARG A 527 -3.45 9.92 -0.18
C ARG A 527 -3.17 11.40 0.05
N PHE A 528 -2.32 11.78 1.02
CA PHE A 528 -2.18 13.17 1.47
C PHE A 528 -0.84 13.81 1.14
N ASN A 529 0.17 13.03 0.78
CA ASN A 529 1.51 13.54 0.48
C ASN A 529 2.05 13.13 -0.89
N MET A 530 1.71 11.93 -1.39
CA MET A 530 2.37 11.35 -2.57
C MET A 530 1.43 11.38 -3.77
N TYR A 531 1.68 12.32 -4.69
CA TYR A 531 0.84 12.48 -5.89
C TYR A 531 0.93 11.29 -6.85
N GLY A 532 -0.21 10.79 -7.31
CA GLY A 532 -0.31 9.67 -8.24
C GLY A 532 -0.38 8.32 -7.51
N ASP A 533 -0.05 7.26 -8.22
CA ASP A 533 0.03 5.91 -7.69
C ASP A 533 1.45 5.58 -7.18
N PHE A 534 1.60 4.44 -6.55
CA PHE A 534 2.88 3.97 -6.06
C PHE A 534 3.97 3.91 -7.15
N SER A 535 3.61 3.55 -8.39
CA SER A 535 4.58 3.51 -9.50
C SER A 535 5.12 4.90 -9.84
N ALA A 536 4.27 5.91 -9.79
CA ALA A 536 4.67 7.31 -9.96
C ALA A 536 5.58 7.76 -8.81
N ASN A 537 5.29 7.34 -7.59
CA ASN A 537 5.98 7.74 -6.37
C ASN A 537 7.43 7.24 -6.30
N ILE A 538 7.75 6.11 -6.94
CA ILE A 538 9.10 5.51 -6.95
C ILE A 538 9.90 5.79 -8.21
N THR A 539 9.46 6.73 -9.06
CA THR A 539 10.21 7.15 -10.26
C THR A 539 11.54 7.82 -9.92
N THR A 540 11.67 8.36 -8.72
CA THR A 540 12.91 8.83 -8.13
C THR A 540 13.16 8.08 -6.81
N PRO A 541 14.38 8.09 -6.24
CA PRO A 541 14.62 7.49 -4.93
C PRO A 541 13.81 8.17 -3.82
N THR A 542 12.67 7.58 -3.48
CA THR A 542 11.72 8.06 -2.45
C THR A 542 11.55 7.08 -1.29
N ILE A 543 12.14 5.88 -1.39
CA ILE A 543 11.96 4.82 -0.40
C ILE A 543 12.46 5.21 0.99
N TRP A 544 13.48 6.06 1.10
CA TRP A 544 13.90 6.62 2.38
C TRP A 544 12.77 7.34 3.12
N TRP A 545 11.87 7.99 2.33
CA TRP A 545 10.68 8.66 2.85
C TRP A 545 9.55 7.66 3.07
N ILE A 546 9.13 6.95 2.04
CA ILE A 546 7.95 6.07 2.07
C ILE A 546 8.04 5.10 3.25
N GLU A 547 9.11 4.32 3.34
CA GLU A 547 9.30 3.34 4.40
C GLU A 547 9.76 3.99 5.72
N GLY A 548 10.70 4.94 5.63
CA GLY A 548 11.20 5.62 6.82
C GLY A 548 10.13 6.46 7.52
N PHE A 549 9.19 7.03 6.78
CA PHE A 549 8.08 7.79 7.35
C PHE A 549 7.02 6.88 7.96
N ALA A 550 6.71 5.75 7.31
CA ALA A 550 5.82 4.75 7.86
C ALA A 550 6.35 4.21 9.21
N GLU A 551 7.64 3.91 9.28
CA GLU A 551 8.30 3.54 10.53
C GLU A 551 8.25 4.68 11.56
N TYR A 552 8.58 5.91 11.15
CA TYR A 552 8.59 7.06 12.05
C TYR A 552 7.20 7.33 12.65
N VAL A 553 6.15 7.34 11.84
CA VAL A 553 4.78 7.53 12.31
C VAL A 553 4.37 6.37 13.22
N SER A 554 4.59 5.13 12.79
CA SER A 554 4.21 3.93 13.53
C SER A 554 4.81 3.92 14.94
N TYR A 555 6.12 4.14 15.06
CA TYR A 555 6.79 4.13 16.37
C TYR A 555 6.47 5.36 17.21
N SER A 556 6.43 6.55 16.62
CA SER A 556 6.19 7.78 17.38
C SER A 556 4.75 7.91 17.84
N TYR A 557 3.76 7.53 17.02
CA TYR A 557 2.35 7.51 17.38
C TYR A 557 2.09 6.58 18.57
N ARG A 558 2.65 5.38 18.55
CA ARG A 558 2.51 4.41 19.64
C ARG A 558 3.41 4.69 20.83
N ASN A 559 4.26 5.71 20.75
CA ASN A 559 5.26 6.06 21.76
C ASN A 559 6.16 4.86 22.14
N VAL A 560 6.61 4.12 21.12
CA VAL A 560 7.48 2.95 21.26
C VAL A 560 8.88 3.27 20.74
N THR A 561 9.90 2.82 21.44
CA THR A 561 11.28 2.98 21.02
C THR A 561 11.63 1.99 19.91
N TYR A 562 12.15 2.47 18.78
CA TYR A 562 12.69 1.63 17.72
C TYR A 562 14.13 1.21 18.05
N THR A 563 14.27 0.23 18.92
CA THR A 563 15.58 -0.21 19.45
C THR A 563 16.54 -0.66 18.34
N SER A 564 16.02 -1.35 17.32
CA SER A 564 16.84 -1.78 16.18
C SER A 564 17.45 -0.58 15.43
N ALA A 565 16.67 0.47 15.16
CA ALA A 565 17.15 1.68 14.53
C ALA A 565 18.16 2.43 15.43
N GLN A 566 17.91 2.50 16.75
CA GLN A 566 18.88 3.08 17.70
C GLN A 566 20.22 2.34 17.71
N ASN A 567 20.19 1.01 17.63
CA ASN A 567 21.40 0.21 17.50
C ASN A 567 22.14 0.50 16.21
N GLN A 568 21.41 0.69 15.10
CA GLN A 568 22.02 1.07 13.84
C GLN A 568 22.62 2.49 13.87
N ALA A 569 22.00 3.42 14.60
CA ALA A 569 22.55 4.76 14.77
C ALA A 569 23.99 4.74 15.32
N GLY A 570 24.30 3.82 16.25
CA GLY A 570 25.63 3.66 16.82
C GLY A 570 26.70 3.15 15.82
N ASN A 571 26.28 2.64 14.67
CA ASN A 571 27.20 2.14 13.65
C ASN A 571 27.71 3.23 12.70
N HIS A 572 27.07 4.39 12.64
CA HIS A 572 27.43 5.52 11.75
C HIS A 572 27.67 5.12 10.30
N THR A 573 26.88 4.16 9.77
CA THR A 573 27.13 3.51 8.47
C THR A 573 26.90 4.45 7.30
N TYR A 574 25.88 5.32 7.38
CA TYR A 574 25.48 6.19 6.28
C TYR A 574 25.45 7.65 6.67
N ALA A 575 25.95 8.52 5.78
CA ALA A 575 25.68 9.95 5.82
C ALA A 575 24.25 10.22 5.36
N LEU A 576 23.61 11.30 5.84
CA LEU A 576 22.23 11.65 5.52
C LEU A 576 21.97 11.71 4.01
N ARG A 577 22.87 12.41 3.27
CA ARG A 577 22.76 12.51 1.81
C ARG A 577 22.69 11.17 1.10
N THR A 578 23.38 10.14 1.64
CA THR A 578 23.37 8.79 1.06
C THR A 578 22.02 8.12 1.24
N LEU A 579 21.31 8.43 2.32
CA LEU A 579 20.00 7.86 2.60
C LEU A 579 18.93 8.38 1.65
N PHE A 580 19.07 9.61 1.13
CA PHE A 580 18.16 10.14 0.10
C PHE A 580 18.20 9.35 -1.22
N ASP A 581 19.20 8.48 -1.41
CA ASP A 581 19.33 7.57 -2.57
C ASP A 581 18.74 6.17 -2.32
N THR A 582 18.02 5.97 -1.22
CA THR A 582 17.48 4.65 -0.87
C THR A 582 16.37 4.26 -1.81
N THR A 583 16.49 3.05 -2.33
CA THR A 583 15.51 2.36 -3.17
C THR A 583 15.28 0.94 -2.64
N TYR A 584 14.32 0.20 -3.14
CA TYR A 584 14.12 -1.21 -2.78
C TYR A 584 15.24 -2.16 -3.20
N ASN A 585 16.24 -1.69 -3.95
CA ASN A 585 17.44 -2.46 -4.25
C ASN A 585 18.45 -2.46 -3.08
N ASN A 586 18.21 -1.65 -2.07
CA ASN A 586 19.03 -1.63 -0.86
C ASN A 586 18.59 -2.72 0.13
N ASP A 587 19.43 -3.01 1.12
CA ASP A 587 19.10 -3.93 2.19
C ASP A 587 18.03 -3.35 3.12
N GLN A 588 17.33 -4.24 3.82
CA GLN A 588 16.22 -3.86 4.69
C GLN A 588 16.65 -2.93 5.83
N THR A 589 17.86 -3.13 6.36
CA THR A 589 18.37 -2.26 7.43
C THR A 589 18.47 -0.82 6.94
N ARG A 590 18.96 -0.62 5.70
CA ARG A 590 19.01 0.72 5.10
C ARG A 590 17.61 1.26 4.82
N ILE A 591 16.71 0.44 4.32
CA ILE A 591 15.34 0.86 3.97
C ILE A 591 14.58 1.29 5.24
N TYR A 592 14.47 0.41 6.22
CA TYR A 592 13.61 0.64 7.40
C TYR A 592 14.34 1.37 8.53
N ASN A 593 15.43 0.80 9.06
CA ASN A 593 16.09 1.39 10.22
C ASN A 593 16.72 2.75 9.88
N TRP A 594 17.47 2.81 8.80
CA TRP A 594 18.11 4.05 8.38
C TRP A 594 17.16 5.04 7.73
N GLY A 595 16.11 4.56 7.05
CA GLY A 595 14.98 5.38 6.61
C GLY A 595 14.30 6.09 7.78
N TYR A 596 13.97 5.33 8.83
CA TYR A 596 13.43 5.89 10.07
C TYR A 596 14.33 6.96 10.68
N LEU A 597 15.63 6.68 10.80
CA LEU A 597 16.59 7.63 11.38
C LEU A 597 16.67 8.92 10.57
N ALA A 598 16.73 8.81 9.23
CA ALA A 598 16.76 9.97 8.34
C ALA A 598 15.48 10.80 8.44
N VAL A 599 14.32 10.15 8.36
CA VAL A 599 13.02 10.84 8.47
C VAL A 599 12.86 11.48 9.83
N ARG A 600 13.15 10.76 10.91
CA ARG A 600 13.07 11.30 12.26
C ARG A 600 13.91 12.53 12.44
N TYR A 601 15.19 12.46 12.04
CA TYR A 601 16.09 13.60 12.10
C TYR A 601 15.58 14.80 11.30
N MET A 602 15.18 14.57 10.04
CA MET A 602 14.68 15.63 9.17
C MET A 602 13.38 16.25 9.69
N MET A 603 12.45 15.44 10.16
CA MET A 603 11.17 15.90 10.69
C MET A 603 11.32 16.70 11.99
N GLN A 604 12.28 16.35 12.83
CA GLN A 604 12.51 17.01 14.11
C GLN A 604 13.40 18.24 14.00
N SER A 605 14.47 18.17 13.21
CA SER A 605 15.52 19.20 13.16
C SER A 605 15.40 20.15 11.96
N HIS A 606 14.78 19.70 10.85
CA HIS A 606 14.74 20.43 9.58
C HIS A 606 13.34 20.49 8.97
N ARG A 607 12.37 20.77 9.80
CA ARG A 607 10.94 20.83 9.44
C ARG A 607 10.64 21.74 8.22
N PRO A 608 11.22 22.94 8.06
CA PRO A 608 10.99 23.78 6.89
C PRO A 608 11.41 23.12 5.58
N ASP A 609 12.54 22.39 5.58
CA ASP A 609 12.97 21.65 4.41
C ASP A 609 12.01 20.53 4.06
N MET A 610 11.52 19.80 5.08
CA MET A 610 10.51 18.76 4.88
C MET A 610 9.18 19.33 4.37
N THR A 611 8.77 20.49 4.83
CA THR A 611 7.57 21.17 4.27
C THR A 611 7.75 21.45 2.78
N THR A 612 8.94 21.87 2.36
CA THR A 612 9.28 22.10 0.95
C THR A 612 9.25 20.79 0.15
N VAL A 613 9.86 19.73 0.66
CA VAL A 613 9.89 18.40 0.01
C VAL A 613 8.48 17.85 -0.14
N LEU A 614 7.67 17.93 0.92
CA LEU A 614 6.26 17.49 0.89
C LEU A 614 5.43 18.31 -0.12
N GLY A 615 5.69 19.61 -0.26
CA GLY A 615 5.06 20.44 -1.29
C GLY A 615 5.35 19.93 -2.71
N TYR A 616 6.57 19.49 -2.97
CA TYR A 616 6.94 18.85 -4.24
C TYR A 616 6.27 17.48 -4.42
N TYR A 617 6.26 16.63 -3.40
CA TYR A 617 5.62 15.32 -3.46
C TYR A 617 4.12 15.45 -3.74
N ARG A 618 3.42 16.32 -3.04
CA ARG A 618 1.98 16.60 -3.20
C ARG A 618 1.61 17.10 -4.59
N SER A 619 2.53 17.78 -5.26
CA SER A 619 2.32 18.28 -6.63
C SER A 619 2.83 17.35 -7.72
N GLY A 620 3.36 16.18 -7.38
CA GLY A 620 3.96 15.24 -8.34
C GLY A 620 5.33 15.70 -8.90
N ALA A 621 5.92 16.72 -8.29
CA ALA A 621 7.21 17.28 -8.72
C ALA A 621 8.39 16.50 -8.13
N PHE A 622 8.39 15.15 -8.26
CA PHE A 622 9.39 14.26 -7.66
C PHE A 622 10.84 14.60 -8.04
N ASN A 623 11.07 14.99 -9.30
CA ASN A 623 12.39 15.44 -9.74
C ASN A 623 12.85 16.73 -9.06
N ALA A 624 11.93 17.66 -8.76
CA ALA A 624 12.23 18.88 -8.02
C ALA A 624 12.56 18.56 -6.55
N ALA A 625 11.79 17.68 -5.92
CA ALA A 625 12.08 17.15 -4.59
C ALA A 625 13.47 16.50 -4.56
N ARG A 626 13.77 15.66 -5.56
CA ARG A 626 15.06 15.00 -5.70
C ARG A 626 16.21 16.01 -5.82
N THR A 627 16.06 17.02 -6.66
CA THR A 627 17.05 18.10 -6.81
C THR A 627 17.23 18.88 -5.51
N TYR A 628 16.14 19.18 -4.82
CA TYR A 628 16.21 19.86 -3.52
C TYR A 628 16.98 19.05 -2.48
N LEU A 629 16.69 17.76 -2.34
CA LEU A 629 17.36 16.86 -1.41
C LEU A 629 18.85 16.70 -1.73
N THR A 630 19.21 16.55 -3.01
CA THR A 630 20.58 16.23 -3.39
C THR A 630 21.48 17.43 -3.64
N SER A 631 20.91 18.57 -4.07
CA SER A 631 21.67 19.76 -4.44
C SER A 631 21.50 20.90 -3.43
N THR A 632 20.29 21.18 -2.94
CA THR A 632 20.04 22.27 -1.98
C THR A 632 20.41 21.84 -0.56
N ILE A 633 19.96 20.66 -0.13
CA ILE A 633 20.39 20.07 1.14
C ILE A 633 21.79 19.46 0.97
N GLY A 634 21.94 18.52 0.02
CA GLY A 634 23.23 17.86 -0.27
C GLY A 634 23.87 17.29 0.99
N SER A 635 25.11 17.68 1.25
CA SER A 635 25.88 17.29 2.44
C SER A 635 25.73 18.25 3.63
N ARG A 636 24.87 19.26 3.52
CA ARG A 636 24.76 20.35 4.51
C ARG A 636 24.54 19.84 5.93
N TYR A 637 23.79 18.78 6.09
CA TYR A 637 23.39 18.25 7.39
C TYR A 637 24.13 16.95 7.77
N ASP A 638 25.07 16.45 6.95
CA ASP A 638 25.74 15.17 7.22
C ASP A 638 26.46 15.17 8.58
N ALA A 639 27.20 16.23 8.90
CA ALA A 639 27.94 16.31 10.16
C ALA A 639 27.02 16.46 11.38
N ASP A 640 25.93 17.22 11.25
CA ASP A 640 24.96 17.36 12.34
C ASP A 640 24.15 16.07 12.52
N PHE A 641 23.80 15.40 11.43
CA PHE A 641 23.18 14.09 11.47
C PHE A 641 24.08 13.05 12.18
N ASP A 642 25.36 13.01 11.88
CA ASP A 642 26.33 12.12 12.53
C ASP A 642 26.41 12.38 14.05
N ALA A 643 26.47 13.65 14.45
CA ALA A 643 26.39 14.03 15.87
C ALA A 643 25.05 13.66 16.52
N TRP A 644 23.96 13.79 15.78
CA TRP A 644 22.63 13.36 16.23
C TRP A 644 22.55 11.84 16.39
N LEU A 645 23.16 11.05 15.46
CA LEU A 645 23.21 9.59 15.55
C LEU A 645 23.89 9.13 16.84
N THR A 646 24.98 9.80 17.27
CA THR A 646 25.65 9.51 18.55
C THR A 646 24.69 9.66 19.74
N ARG A 647 23.92 10.73 19.79
CA ARG A 647 22.92 10.96 20.85
C ARG A 647 21.79 9.95 20.77
N CYS A 648 21.31 9.67 19.55
CA CYS A 648 20.22 8.73 19.32
C CYS A 648 20.58 7.31 19.76
N ALA A 649 21.82 6.86 19.48
CA ALA A 649 22.32 5.57 19.94
C ALA A 649 22.39 5.49 21.48
N ALA A 650 22.63 6.60 22.17
CA ALA A 650 22.59 6.69 23.62
C ALA A 650 21.16 6.78 24.21
N GLY A 651 20.13 6.73 23.36
CA GLY A 651 18.74 6.82 23.78
C GLY A 651 18.10 8.21 23.64
N ASP A 652 18.90 9.23 23.32
CA ASP A 652 18.41 10.58 23.07
C ASP A 652 18.33 10.85 21.56
N CYS A 653 17.29 10.34 20.93
CA CYS A 653 17.00 10.64 19.53
C CYS A 653 16.30 11.99 19.33
N GLY A 654 16.31 12.89 20.33
CA GLY A 654 15.65 14.17 20.23
C GLY A 654 14.15 14.01 20.02
N GLY A 655 13.42 13.77 21.04
CA GLY A 655 11.98 13.78 21.06
C GLY A 655 11.58 14.35 22.42
N SER A 656 10.82 15.43 22.41
CA SER A 656 10.11 15.78 23.62
C SER A 656 9.34 14.53 24.06
N THR A 657 9.60 14.05 25.26
CA THR A 657 8.77 13.06 25.96
C THR A 657 7.41 13.65 26.36
N THR A 658 7.07 14.79 25.80
CA THR A 658 5.69 15.30 25.85
C THR A 658 4.86 14.38 24.97
N PRO A 659 3.88 13.68 25.52
CA PRO A 659 2.82 13.09 24.73
C PRO A 659 2.33 14.13 23.72
N PRO A 660 1.86 13.76 22.53
CA PRO A 660 1.15 14.70 21.66
C PRO A 660 0.21 15.49 22.54
N PRO A 661 0.11 16.83 22.39
CA PRO A 661 -0.80 17.59 23.23
C PRO A 661 -2.15 16.87 23.21
N THR A 662 -2.67 16.55 24.40
CA THR A 662 -4.00 15.96 24.49
C THR A 662 -4.93 16.85 23.71
N ASN A 663 -5.64 16.24 22.76
CA ASN A 663 -6.63 16.95 21.95
C ASN A 663 -7.47 17.88 22.85
N GLN A 664 -7.50 19.17 22.53
CA GLN A 664 -8.36 20.12 23.20
C GLN A 664 -9.68 20.17 22.44
N PRO A 665 -10.80 20.01 23.14
CA PRO A 665 -12.09 20.12 22.47
C PRO A 665 -12.21 21.47 21.73
N PRO A 666 -12.86 21.49 20.59
CA PRO A 666 -13.07 22.71 19.83
C PRO A 666 -13.92 23.71 20.62
N SER A 667 -13.85 24.97 20.27
CA SER A 667 -14.72 26.00 20.80
C SER A 667 -15.90 26.24 19.86
N ALA A 668 -17.09 25.74 20.22
CA ALA A 668 -18.28 25.94 19.42
C ALA A 668 -18.83 27.37 19.59
N SER A 669 -19.05 28.09 18.50
CA SER A 669 -19.63 29.41 18.48
C SER A 669 -20.34 29.69 17.17
N PHE A 670 -21.42 30.47 17.21
CA PHE A 670 -22.10 30.91 16.00
C PHE A 670 -22.80 32.24 16.19
N THR A 671 -23.07 32.91 15.10
CA THR A 671 -23.92 34.09 15.05
C THR A 671 -25.19 33.81 14.28
N VAL A 672 -26.26 34.57 14.60
CA VAL A 672 -27.57 34.41 13.94
C VAL A 672 -28.13 35.77 13.58
N THR A 673 -28.77 35.81 12.43
CA THR A 673 -29.59 36.95 12.01
C THR A 673 -30.99 36.44 11.69
N THR A 674 -32.01 37.13 12.14
CA THR A 674 -33.40 36.76 11.91
C THR A 674 -34.12 37.82 11.06
N SER A 675 -34.93 37.36 10.10
CA SER A 675 -35.80 38.22 9.28
C SER A 675 -37.12 37.51 9.09
N GLY A 676 -38.17 38.03 9.71
CA GLY A 676 -39.45 37.34 9.74
C GLY A 676 -39.32 35.96 10.41
N LEU A 677 -39.84 34.93 9.75
CA LEU A 677 -39.75 33.54 10.22
C LEU A 677 -38.44 32.89 9.86
N THR A 678 -37.53 33.53 9.16
CA THR A 678 -36.27 32.97 8.70
C THR A 678 -35.09 33.41 9.58
N ALA A 679 -34.26 32.43 10.00
CA ALA A 679 -33.03 32.66 10.73
C ALA A 679 -31.86 32.12 9.87
N THR A 680 -30.81 32.92 9.72
CA THR A 680 -29.57 32.53 9.02
C THR A 680 -28.45 32.44 10.04
N PHE A 681 -27.76 31.34 10.04
CA PHE A 681 -26.69 31.01 10.99
C PHE A 681 -25.34 31.08 10.31
N THR A 682 -24.35 31.60 11.01
CA THR A 682 -22.95 31.62 10.56
C THR A 682 -22.10 30.96 11.65
N ASP A 683 -21.45 29.87 11.30
CA ASP A 683 -20.49 29.17 12.18
C ASP A 683 -19.27 30.08 12.44
N ARG A 684 -18.87 30.14 13.70
CA ARG A 684 -17.68 30.84 14.21
C ARG A 684 -16.84 29.95 15.09
N SER A 685 -17.07 28.66 15.00
CA SER A 685 -16.32 27.67 15.79
C SER A 685 -14.87 27.65 15.38
N THR A 686 -14.01 27.45 16.37
CA THR A 686 -12.55 27.35 16.20
C THR A 686 -12.04 26.13 16.95
N ASP A 687 -10.93 25.63 16.51
CA ASP A 687 -10.17 24.61 17.19
C ASP A 687 -8.74 25.11 17.39
N ALA A 688 -8.21 24.96 18.61
CA ALA A 688 -6.93 25.54 19.00
C ALA A 688 -5.73 24.70 18.54
N ASP A 689 -5.93 23.41 18.38
CA ASP A 689 -4.89 22.44 18.05
C ASP A 689 -5.26 21.54 16.85
N GLY A 690 -6.37 21.88 16.12
CA GLY A 690 -6.83 21.13 14.97
C GLY A 690 -7.76 21.92 14.04
N SER A 691 -8.80 21.27 13.53
CA SER A 691 -9.80 21.84 12.64
C SER A 691 -11.18 21.22 12.89
N ILE A 692 -12.25 21.97 12.56
CA ILE A 692 -13.62 21.47 12.69
C ILE A 692 -13.94 20.51 11.55
N ALA A 693 -14.02 19.22 11.87
CA ALA A 693 -14.31 18.13 10.91
C ALA A 693 -15.79 18.04 10.57
N SER A 694 -16.69 18.23 11.55
CA SER A 694 -18.11 18.13 11.27
C SER A 694 -18.96 19.09 12.12
N ARG A 695 -20.18 19.35 11.65
CA ARG A 695 -21.15 20.23 12.26
C ARG A 695 -22.52 19.55 12.32
N GLN A 696 -23.21 19.75 13.43
CA GLN A 696 -24.60 19.32 13.58
C GLN A 696 -25.41 20.40 14.25
N TRP A 697 -26.33 20.96 13.50
CA TRP A 697 -27.29 21.94 13.96
C TRP A 697 -28.59 21.29 14.40
N THR A 698 -29.17 21.78 15.47
CA THR A 698 -30.55 21.49 15.86
C THR A 698 -31.27 22.81 16.03
N PHE A 699 -32.39 23.01 15.39
CA PHE A 699 -33.07 24.31 15.32
C PHE A 699 -34.16 24.52 16.36
N GLY A 700 -34.37 23.60 17.27
CA GLY A 700 -35.34 23.72 18.36
C GLY A 700 -36.77 23.37 17.94
N ASP A 701 -37.04 23.10 16.67
CA ASP A 701 -38.32 22.63 16.13
C ASP A 701 -38.26 21.13 15.70
N GLY A 702 -37.23 20.42 16.09
CA GLY A 702 -36.97 19.02 15.73
C GLY A 702 -36.19 18.83 14.43
N SER A 703 -35.99 19.89 13.65
CA SER A 703 -35.19 19.79 12.41
C SER A 703 -33.70 19.98 12.68
N THR A 704 -32.86 19.44 11.79
CA THR A 704 -31.41 19.44 11.90
C THR A 704 -30.75 19.86 10.58
N SER A 705 -29.44 20.17 10.61
CA SER A 705 -28.61 20.43 9.42
C SER A 705 -27.14 20.12 9.71
N SER A 706 -26.40 19.70 8.69
CA SER A 706 -24.93 19.54 8.72
C SER A 706 -24.19 20.63 7.91
N ALA A 707 -24.91 21.57 7.32
CA ALA A 707 -24.30 22.65 6.54
C ALA A 707 -23.44 23.58 7.41
N VAL A 708 -22.37 24.13 6.85
CA VAL A 708 -21.47 25.06 7.58
C VAL A 708 -22.26 26.31 8.06
N ASN A 709 -23.02 26.90 7.16
CA ASN A 709 -23.81 28.10 7.44
C ASN A 709 -25.27 27.91 6.96
N PRO A 710 -26.11 27.22 7.76
CA PRO A 710 -27.48 26.94 7.33
C PRO A 710 -28.40 28.17 7.44
N SER A 711 -29.49 28.14 6.66
CA SER A 711 -30.63 29.01 6.82
C SER A 711 -31.85 28.15 7.12
N LYS A 712 -32.66 28.62 8.05
CA LYS A 712 -33.88 27.90 8.52
C LYS A 712 -35.08 28.84 8.52
N THR A 713 -36.14 28.43 7.84
CA THR A 713 -37.45 29.08 7.95
C THR A 713 -38.32 28.28 8.89
N TYR A 714 -38.83 28.88 9.93
CA TYR A 714 -39.72 28.27 10.92
C TYR A 714 -41.18 28.37 10.46
N ALA A 715 -41.96 27.35 10.79
CA ALA A 715 -43.38 27.30 10.41
C ALA A 715 -44.27 28.29 11.20
N THR A 716 -43.85 28.65 12.42
CA THR A 716 -44.59 29.56 13.31
C THR A 716 -43.64 30.52 13.99
N ALA A 717 -44.17 31.70 14.30
CA ALA A 717 -43.48 32.66 15.17
C ALA A 717 -43.33 32.06 16.58
N GLY A 718 -42.17 32.29 17.16
CA GLY A 718 -41.86 31.73 18.49
C GLY A 718 -40.41 31.89 18.87
N THR A 719 -40.13 31.36 20.04
CA THR A 719 -38.76 31.30 20.56
C THR A 719 -38.24 29.89 20.44
N TYR A 720 -37.09 29.76 19.81
CA TYR A 720 -36.45 28.49 19.51
C TYR A 720 -35.04 28.44 20.11
N THR A 721 -34.69 27.32 20.75
CA THR A 721 -33.31 27.10 21.20
C THR A 721 -32.55 26.36 20.13
N VAL A 722 -31.64 27.07 19.49
CA VAL A 722 -30.80 26.53 18.44
C VAL A 722 -29.45 26.09 19.03
N SER A 723 -28.98 24.92 18.67
CA SER A 723 -27.69 24.42 19.10
C SER A 723 -26.81 23.99 17.90
N LEU A 724 -25.56 24.30 18.01
CA LEU A 724 -24.49 23.82 17.12
C LEU A 724 -23.60 22.89 17.95
N THR A 725 -23.49 21.65 17.52
CA THR A 725 -22.45 20.73 17.97
C THR A 725 -21.40 20.62 16.86
N VAL A 726 -20.15 20.87 17.21
CA VAL A 726 -19.01 20.69 16.30
C VAL A 726 -18.15 19.55 16.83
N THR A 727 -17.58 18.80 15.89
CA THR A 727 -16.58 17.77 16.17
C THR A 727 -15.29 18.17 15.48
N ASP A 728 -14.18 18.10 16.19
CA ASP A 728 -12.87 18.36 15.61
C ASP A 728 -12.35 17.15 14.79
N ASN A 729 -11.23 17.32 14.15
CA ASN A 729 -10.59 16.27 13.35
C ASN A 729 -10.00 15.15 14.21
N GLN A 730 -10.01 15.26 15.54
CA GLN A 730 -9.54 14.25 16.48
C GLN A 730 -10.69 13.59 17.27
N GLY A 731 -11.94 13.97 16.97
CA GLY A 731 -13.15 13.34 17.48
C GLY A 731 -13.70 13.94 18.80
N ALA A 732 -13.07 14.98 19.34
CA ALA A 732 -13.65 15.68 20.48
C ALA A 732 -14.77 16.62 20.05
N THR A 733 -15.73 16.85 20.92
CA THR A 733 -16.92 17.61 20.57
C THR A 733 -17.12 18.80 21.50
N ALA A 734 -17.67 19.89 20.96
CA ALA A 734 -18.17 21.01 21.74
C ALA A 734 -19.56 21.44 21.24
N ARG A 735 -20.31 22.07 22.11
CA ARG A 735 -21.67 22.52 21.80
C ARG A 735 -21.87 23.96 22.24
N SER A 736 -22.50 24.76 21.37
CA SER A 736 -22.98 26.08 21.66
C SER A 736 -24.48 26.14 21.43
N SER A 737 -25.21 26.89 22.28
CA SER A 737 -26.67 27.03 22.16
C SER A 737 -27.07 28.48 22.34
N GLN A 738 -27.97 28.96 21.49
CA GLN A 738 -28.57 30.29 21.61
C GLN A 738 -30.09 30.21 21.45
N THR A 739 -30.77 31.00 22.24
CA THR A 739 -32.21 31.15 22.09
C THR A 739 -32.49 32.31 21.14
N ILE A 740 -33.24 32.05 20.09
CA ILE A 740 -33.62 33.06 19.08
C ILE A 740 -35.14 33.25 19.06
N SER A 741 -35.60 34.44 18.70
CA SER A 741 -37.01 34.69 18.46
C SER A 741 -37.22 35.01 16.97
N VAL A 742 -38.14 34.32 16.36
CA VAL A 742 -38.65 34.59 15.00
C VAL A 742 -40.11 35.05 15.10
N THR A 743 -40.47 36.04 14.31
CA THR A 743 -41.82 36.65 14.35
C THR A 743 -42.45 36.51 12.98
N THR A 744 -43.76 36.34 12.92
CA THR A 744 -44.49 36.53 11.68
C THR A 744 -44.36 38.01 11.33
N GLY A 745 -43.53 38.33 10.32
CA GLY A 745 -43.07 39.64 9.97
C GLY A 745 -44.07 40.75 10.23
N GLY A 746 -43.89 41.46 11.36
CA GLY A 746 -44.23 42.82 11.42
C GLY A 746 -43.10 43.58 10.75
N GLY A 747 -43.18 43.75 9.45
CA GLY A 747 -42.36 44.77 8.79
C GLY A 747 -42.66 46.06 9.52
N THR A 748 -41.68 46.64 10.21
CA THR A 748 -41.76 48.10 10.47
C THR A 748 -41.82 48.69 9.07
N THR A 749 -43.03 49.10 8.67
CA THR A 749 -43.24 49.88 7.44
C THR A 749 -42.40 51.12 7.59
N VAL A 750 -41.33 51.17 6.77
CA VAL A 750 -40.53 52.36 6.67
C VAL A 750 -41.46 53.40 6.07
N PRO A 751 -41.60 54.62 6.65
CA PRO A 751 -42.48 55.64 6.10
C PRO A 751 -42.07 56.05 4.68
N GLU A 752 -43.00 56.53 3.89
CA GLU A 752 -42.65 57.13 2.61
C GLU A 752 -41.72 58.34 2.82
N CYS A 753 -40.74 58.48 1.97
CA CYS A 753 -39.81 59.61 2.07
C CYS A 753 -40.54 60.96 1.84
N SER A 754 -40.31 61.97 2.68
CA SER A 754 -41.07 63.24 2.75
C SER A 754 -40.70 64.24 1.65
N GLY A 755 -39.63 64.02 0.88
CA GLY A 755 -39.21 64.97 -0.18
C GLY A 755 -40.17 65.04 -1.37
N THR A 756 -40.30 66.22 -1.97
CA THR A 756 -41.18 66.52 -3.10
C THR A 756 -40.66 65.86 -4.41
N ASP A 757 -39.33 65.60 -4.51
CA ASP A 757 -38.79 64.83 -5.62
C ASP A 757 -39.00 63.33 -5.32
N THR A 758 -39.83 62.73 -6.11
CA THR A 758 -40.19 61.32 -5.92
C THR A 758 -39.01 60.30 -6.18
N ARG A 759 -37.86 60.84 -6.65
CA ARG A 759 -36.64 60.02 -6.86
C ARG A 759 -35.72 60.07 -5.64
N THR A 760 -35.97 61.01 -4.69
CA THR A 760 -35.11 61.10 -3.49
C THR A 760 -35.44 60.05 -2.45
N LEU A 761 -34.46 59.39 -1.99
CA LEU A 761 -34.46 58.50 -0.79
C LEU A 761 -33.76 59.20 0.35
N ASP A 762 -34.11 58.87 1.58
CA ASP A 762 -33.52 59.46 2.78
C ASP A 762 -33.35 58.37 3.86
N ARG A 763 -32.95 58.71 5.06
CA ARG A 763 -32.70 57.85 6.17
C ARG A 763 -33.98 57.07 6.59
N ASN A 764 -33.94 55.77 6.57
CA ASN A 764 -34.99 54.88 7.04
C ASN A 764 -36.36 55.23 6.43
N CYS A 765 -36.44 55.50 5.13
CA CYS A 765 -37.69 55.75 4.40
C CYS A 765 -37.74 54.92 3.10
N GLN A 766 -38.90 54.87 2.46
CA GLN A 766 -39.10 54.12 1.23
C GLN A 766 -39.79 55.00 0.13
N ARG A 767 -39.66 54.55 -1.13
CA ARG A 767 -40.45 55.00 -2.26
C ARG A 767 -41.20 53.83 -2.87
N SER A 768 -42.53 53.89 -2.74
CA SER A 768 -43.45 52.87 -3.28
C SER A 768 -43.82 53.18 -4.72
N GLY A 769 -44.42 52.19 -5.43
CA GLY A 769 -44.97 52.39 -6.76
C GLY A 769 -43.90 52.55 -7.87
N ARG A 770 -42.66 52.15 -7.63
CA ARG A 770 -41.58 52.22 -8.60
C ARG A 770 -41.77 51.26 -9.75
N SER A 771 -41.35 51.65 -10.98
CA SER A 771 -41.57 50.86 -12.18
C SER A 771 -40.50 51.12 -13.24
N ALA A 772 -40.04 50.08 -13.91
CA ALA A 772 -39.11 50.16 -15.04
C ALA A 772 -39.63 49.28 -16.19
N THR A 773 -39.67 49.84 -17.41
CA THR A 773 -39.95 49.03 -18.62
C THR A 773 -38.76 48.14 -18.96
N ALA A 774 -39.00 47.07 -19.69
CA ALA A 774 -37.92 46.15 -20.05
C ALA A 774 -36.76 46.87 -20.75
N GLY A 775 -35.54 46.67 -20.29
CA GLY A 775 -34.33 47.32 -20.81
C GLY A 775 -34.10 48.77 -20.37
N ASN A 776 -34.96 49.36 -19.56
CA ASN A 776 -34.86 50.74 -19.10
C ASN A 776 -34.68 50.83 -17.59
N TYR A 777 -34.40 52.04 -17.11
CA TYR A 777 -34.09 52.30 -15.69
C TYR A 777 -35.13 53.21 -15.07
N ASP A 778 -35.41 52.99 -13.80
CA ASP A 778 -36.00 53.95 -12.88
C ASP A 778 -34.95 54.46 -11.90
N TYR A 779 -34.68 55.72 -11.87
CA TYR A 779 -33.54 56.35 -11.15
C TYR A 779 -33.97 56.96 -9.84
N LEU A 780 -33.22 56.64 -8.78
CA LEU A 780 -33.37 57.21 -7.45
C LEU A 780 -31.95 57.66 -6.94
N TYR A 781 -31.93 58.55 -5.99
CA TYR A 781 -30.72 59.00 -5.36
C TYR A 781 -30.93 59.30 -3.86
N ILE A 782 -29.82 59.27 -3.10
CA ILE A 782 -29.80 59.57 -1.67
C ILE A 782 -28.59 60.40 -1.35
N TYR A 783 -28.72 61.31 -0.43
CA TYR A 783 -27.59 62.06 0.15
C TYR A 783 -27.21 61.42 1.50
N LEU A 784 -25.97 61.03 1.67
CA LEU A 784 -25.46 60.42 2.89
C LEU A 784 -24.61 61.43 3.66
N PRO A 785 -24.83 61.59 4.99
CA PRO A 785 -23.93 62.35 5.84
C PRO A 785 -22.63 61.64 6.09
N ALA A 786 -21.61 62.29 6.60
CA ALA A 786 -20.38 61.64 7.03
C ALA A 786 -20.62 60.67 8.21
N GLY A 787 -19.92 59.58 8.27
CA GLY A 787 -19.95 58.62 9.38
C GLY A 787 -21.02 57.55 9.27
N VAL A 788 -21.66 57.38 8.12
CA VAL A 788 -22.55 56.26 7.88
C VAL A 788 -21.75 54.96 7.84
N SER A 789 -22.03 54.01 8.74
CA SER A 789 -21.32 52.73 8.81
C SER A 789 -21.73 51.75 7.69
N THR A 790 -23.02 51.75 7.33
CA THR A 790 -23.55 50.91 6.27
C THR A 790 -24.85 51.50 5.74
N LEU A 791 -24.95 51.63 4.42
CA LEU A 791 -26.21 51.92 3.73
C LEU A 791 -26.79 50.58 3.24
N THR A 792 -28.00 50.26 3.67
CA THR A 792 -28.78 49.16 3.14
C THR A 792 -29.87 49.69 2.21
N ILE A 793 -29.95 49.11 1.01
CA ILE A 793 -30.95 49.42 0.00
C ILE A 793 -31.70 48.11 -0.27
N ALA A 794 -33.02 48.14 -0.16
CA ALA A 794 -33.83 46.93 -0.45
C ALA A 794 -34.98 47.28 -1.39
N VAL A 795 -35.29 46.34 -2.26
CA VAL A 795 -36.43 46.39 -3.16
C VAL A 795 -37.38 45.23 -2.81
N ALA A 796 -38.65 45.49 -2.76
CA ALA A 796 -39.65 44.48 -2.47
C ALA A 796 -41.00 44.81 -3.11
N GLY A 797 -41.81 43.76 -3.30
CA GLY A 797 -43.20 43.92 -3.82
C GLY A 797 -43.25 44.19 -5.33
N GLY A 798 -44.46 44.52 -5.82
CA GLY A 798 -44.71 44.74 -7.24
C GLY A 798 -44.70 43.41 -8.07
N THR A 799 -44.72 43.60 -9.39
CA THR A 799 -44.71 42.53 -10.40
C THR A 799 -43.54 42.69 -11.36
N GLY A 800 -43.14 41.63 -12.04
CA GLY A 800 -42.03 41.65 -13.01
C GLY A 800 -40.66 41.33 -12.36
N ASN A 801 -39.57 41.77 -12.99
CA ASN A 801 -38.22 41.58 -12.51
C ASN A 801 -37.38 42.85 -12.66
N CYS A 802 -37.16 43.56 -11.54
CA CYS A 802 -36.33 44.74 -11.45
C CYS A 802 -35.02 44.40 -10.71
N ASP A 803 -33.90 44.43 -11.42
CA ASP A 803 -32.59 44.33 -10.83
C ASP A 803 -32.17 45.64 -10.16
N LEU A 804 -31.49 45.62 -9.04
CA LEU A 804 -31.04 46.79 -8.27
C LEU A 804 -29.58 47.11 -8.56
N TYR A 805 -29.30 48.35 -8.91
CA TYR A 805 -27.94 48.86 -9.18
C TYR A 805 -27.61 50.03 -8.29
N TYR A 806 -26.34 50.16 -7.90
CA TYR A 806 -25.85 51.29 -7.08
C TYR A 806 -24.52 51.82 -7.60
N SER A 807 -24.36 53.16 -7.58
CA SER A 807 -23.11 53.87 -7.87
C SER A 807 -22.92 55.06 -6.95
N PRO A 808 -21.71 55.32 -6.41
CA PRO A 808 -21.44 56.50 -5.56
C PRO A 808 -21.19 57.79 -6.33
N SER A 809 -21.07 57.76 -7.66
CA SER A 809 -20.58 58.94 -8.44
C SER A 809 -21.49 59.42 -9.55
N SER A 810 -22.37 58.55 -10.05
CA SER A 810 -23.26 58.90 -11.18
C SER A 810 -24.47 57.94 -11.21
N TRP A 811 -25.46 58.27 -12.02
CA TRP A 811 -26.63 57.39 -12.23
C TRP A 811 -26.20 55.97 -12.50
N ALA A 812 -26.60 55.06 -11.62
CA ALA A 812 -26.21 53.64 -11.72
C ALA A 812 -26.84 52.95 -12.94
N THR A 813 -26.03 52.30 -13.72
CA THR A 813 -26.46 51.48 -14.88
C THR A 813 -25.79 50.12 -14.84
N THR A 814 -26.20 49.22 -15.73
CA THR A 814 -25.58 47.91 -15.89
C THR A 814 -24.09 47.95 -16.25
N SER A 815 -23.60 49.14 -16.73
CA SER A 815 -22.20 49.32 -17.16
C SER A 815 -21.32 50.08 -16.16
N ASN A 816 -21.91 50.88 -15.22
CA ASN A 816 -21.13 51.69 -14.28
C ASN A 816 -21.48 51.49 -12.82
N ALA A 817 -22.35 50.55 -12.48
CA ALA A 817 -22.69 50.25 -11.11
C ALA A 817 -21.49 49.66 -10.38
N THR A 818 -21.22 50.13 -9.15
CA THR A 818 -20.20 49.55 -8.28
C THR A 818 -20.74 48.39 -7.46
N ARG A 819 -22.06 48.26 -7.34
CA ARG A 819 -22.76 47.15 -6.73
C ARG A 819 -24.07 46.88 -7.45
N SER A 820 -24.46 45.59 -7.50
CA SER A 820 -25.75 45.18 -8.07
C SER A 820 -26.33 44.01 -7.32
N SER A 821 -27.63 43.87 -7.34
CA SER A 821 -28.39 42.70 -6.94
C SER A 821 -29.38 42.37 -8.05
N ALA A 822 -29.31 41.13 -8.59
CA ALA A 822 -30.00 40.73 -9.83
C ALA A 822 -30.54 39.32 -9.71
N GLY A 823 -31.54 39.14 -8.86
CA GLY A 823 -32.21 37.86 -8.60
C GLY A 823 -33.41 37.61 -9.54
N ALA A 824 -34.17 36.59 -9.27
CA ALA A 824 -35.45 36.34 -9.93
C ALA A 824 -36.56 37.07 -9.17
N GLY A 825 -37.25 38.02 -9.87
CA GLY A 825 -38.31 38.85 -9.29
C GLY A 825 -37.84 40.20 -8.73
N ASN A 826 -38.63 40.85 -7.88
CA ASN A 826 -38.36 42.19 -7.36
C ASN A 826 -37.80 42.21 -5.92
N THR A 827 -37.38 41.10 -5.39
CA THR A 827 -36.82 41.08 -4.02
C THR A 827 -35.29 41.16 -4.10
N GLU A 828 -34.76 42.37 -4.00
CA GLU A 828 -33.37 42.70 -4.13
C GLU A 828 -32.85 43.41 -2.90
N SER A 829 -31.57 43.24 -2.58
CA SER A 829 -30.96 43.95 -1.44
C SER A 829 -29.47 44.18 -1.67
N LEU A 830 -28.99 45.35 -1.29
CA LEU A 830 -27.57 45.71 -1.31
C LEU A 830 -27.16 46.30 0.05
N ALA A 831 -26.02 45.91 0.54
CA ALA A 831 -25.33 46.58 1.64
C ALA A 831 -24.07 47.28 1.13
N VAL A 832 -23.96 48.56 1.42
CA VAL A 832 -22.78 49.40 1.08
C VAL A 832 -22.06 49.76 2.37
N PRO A 833 -20.96 49.09 2.74
CA PRO A 833 -20.22 49.41 3.95
C PRO A 833 -19.44 50.72 3.79
N SER A 834 -19.43 51.53 4.84
CA SER A 834 -18.67 52.78 4.95
C SER A 834 -18.77 53.67 3.70
N PRO A 835 -20.00 54.04 3.24
CA PRO A 835 -20.15 54.90 2.07
C PRO A 835 -19.59 56.29 2.37
N ALA A 836 -19.01 56.94 1.36
CA ALA A 836 -18.54 58.32 1.50
C ALA A 836 -19.72 59.28 1.75
N ALA A 837 -19.46 60.49 2.33
CA ALA A 837 -20.48 61.54 2.42
C ALA A 837 -20.75 62.09 1.02
N GLY A 838 -22.00 62.41 0.69
CA GLY A 838 -22.41 62.97 -0.58
C GLY A 838 -23.57 62.27 -1.26
N TYR A 839 -23.78 62.56 -2.53
CA TYR A 839 -24.84 61.96 -3.31
C TYR A 839 -24.47 60.55 -3.78
N HIS A 840 -25.39 59.56 -3.63
CA HIS A 840 -25.32 58.19 -4.12
C HIS A 840 -26.54 57.93 -5.01
N TYR A 841 -26.29 57.10 -6.03
CA TYR A 841 -27.26 56.87 -7.08
C TYR A 841 -27.67 55.40 -7.12
N ILE A 842 -28.98 55.20 -7.21
CA ILE A 842 -29.63 53.89 -7.15
C ILE A 842 -30.52 53.75 -8.37
N SER A 843 -30.55 52.61 -9.00
CA SER A 843 -31.44 52.41 -10.13
C SER A 843 -32.09 51.04 -10.07
N LEU A 844 -33.35 51.00 -10.46
CA LEU A 844 -34.04 49.76 -10.81
C LEU A 844 -33.93 49.56 -12.33
N TYR A 845 -33.37 48.45 -12.74
CA TYR A 845 -33.30 48.07 -14.15
C TYR A 845 -34.34 46.99 -14.43
N GLY A 846 -35.26 47.29 -15.35
CA GLY A 846 -36.27 46.31 -15.79
C GLY A 846 -35.64 45.20 -16.64
N LYS A 847 -35.23 44.09 -16.02
CA LYS A 847 -34.78 42.91 -16.76
C LYS A 847 -35.96 42.34 -17.56
N THR A 848 -37.10 42.26 -16.98
CA THR A 848 -38.42 42.29 -17.60
C THR A 848 -39.17 43.46 -17.02
N ALA A 849 -40.19 43.98 -17.73
CA ALA A 849 -40.97 45.12 -17.18
C ALA A 849 -41.42 44.82 -15.75
N CYS A 850 -41.11 45.73 -14.84
CA CYS A 850 -41.52 45.64 -13.44
C CYS A 850 -42.40 46.86 -13.05
N SER A 851 -43.35 46.65 -12.13
CA SER A 851 -44.29 47.69 -11.71
C SER A 851 -44.70 47.50 -10.26
N GLY A 852 -44.88 48.61 -9.54
CA GLY A 852 -45.34 48.64 -8.16
C GLY A 852 -44.29 48.20 -7.15
N ALA A 853 -43.00 48.16 -7.51
CA ALA A 853 -41.91 47.87 -6.59
C ALA A 853 -41.72 48.96 -5.53
N THR A 854 -41.29 48.60 -4.34
CA THR A 854 -40.95 49.55 -3.27
C THR A 854 -39.45 49.50 -3.01
N VAL A 855 -38.79 50.67 -3.10
CA VAL A 855 -37.36 50.79 -2.76
C VAL A 855 -37.24 51.45 -1.40
N SER A 856 -36.53 50.81 -0.48
CA SER A 856 -36.29 51.35 0.87
C SER A 856 -34.79 51.48 1.17
N THR A 857 -34.45 52.46 1.98
CA THR A 857 -33.10 52.72 2.46
C THR A 857 -33.05 52.78 3.97
N ARG A 858 -31.94 52.21 4.54
CA ARG A 858 -31.65 52.24 5.97
C ARG A 858 -30.17 52.54 6.17
N TYR A 859 -29.87 53.47 7.09
CA TYR A 859 -28.51 53.80 7.52
C TYR A 859 -28.50 54.50 8.89
#